data_37b5a7ea5e4bee8b47490de61bc02c10
#
_entry.id   37b5a7ea5e4bee8b47490de61bc02c10
#
_cell.length_a   1.000
_cell.length_b   1.000
_cell.length_c   1.000
_cell.angle_alpha   90.00
_cell.angle_beta   90.00
_cell.angle_gamma   90.00
#
_symmetry.space_group_name_H-M   'P 1'
#
loop_
_entity.id
_entity.type
_entity.pdbx_description
1 polymer ?
#
loop_
_entity_poly.entity_id
_entity_poly.type
_entity_poly.pdbx_seq_one_letter_code
_entity_poly.pdbx_strand_id
1 'polypeptide(L)'
;MIPKDTHIDYRRKEKGECIGVYVEPYYSYGEGNIVYCKECICYHYEIRPMNSLYASDHQLQTLIDNLHRKILSVNMPGAIYILPQRIDEQEILKHYKMLYETNGDPQTEKLYRSFMKDIKAQLTSGIKYRYRIHICFTDNRDPLKKKWLSGWLSKNNDPLEKRMVDLSEVIDEQIYKKLTMDLSVERPDKKEIQHLYDYLAIPIEIPISDYYTIPQATELEYHYQTLKNKGGFRELYSRVLIADKLIQDRLEDGYRANVAVNEIQLYTFPVDTIIKFDLEHTQTFKSNMTGKREEIHKNARRYWQSSGRKDKEAQKAFELAKIGEDVDPSIEDSKIRWQMMLRIRANTQDMLMKRSDKLQKRFEGKRIQLTYAIGEQEQLAEHLFPYKNSCYRYVNLTDVLYFAHFNFFGGLYIGEADKGVVLTYTRPADLPVRIDIEAPIKGLTQTGSSTVAFVGETGSGKSQIANYFALLSMIFYGHRLLLVDPKGDRHKLVKLLDRFGDLTSHLIIGDPSCPNGMFDAFLLHPDSPLDALAAAKNDIIALVRAINPQQEIDLMQVDEAYMELSEALNSGKITRITMRRLVDVMMNRDPKLARSLYSLRNDPMARLFFGDDDTDISKVFRLDRPFNLITFAKMPVYSRDSLTYNYDSGNLEHRIFSLILGKVNEITNMFLRMYKGQAKTMLFDEAKLYSTVPGGMSVLVNNNLIARSEQCNMLIILQNWSDLPDSIINNTGQFFIGNMKSKDEIQRILCHFDLDGNSTLSAILQDRTKEEGVDQAKQHNFLYCDYNNRKCLTKMAILPMFSDAFRTFKDIDEQGAKS
;
A
#
# COMPACT_ATOMS: atom_id res chain seq x y z
N MET A 1 -27.45 -16.22 29.98
CA MET A 1 -28.92 -16.36 29.75
C MET A 1 -29.12 -16.76 28.30
N ILE A 2 -29.48 -17.98 28.02
CA ILE A 2 -29.83 -18.43 26.66
C ILE A 2 -31.20 -17.81 26.33
N PRO A 3 -31.33 -16.94 25.32
CA PRO A 3 -32.59 -16.28 25.04
C PRO A 3 -33.67 -17.24 24.59
N LYS A 4 -34.90 -16.98 24.95
CA LYS A 4 -36.06 -17.80 24.54
C LYS A 4 -36.51 -17.39 23.14
N ASP A 5 -36.75 -18.41 22.32
CA ASP A 5 -37.35 -18.46 20.98
C ASP A 5 -37.74 -17.16 20.29
N THR A 6 -36.94 -16.78 19.29
CA THR A 6 -37.34 -15.84 18.26
C THR A 6 -37.28 -16.52 16.89
N HIS A 7 -38.34 -16.48 16.15
CA HIS A 7 -38.47 -17.08 14.81
C HIS A 7 -38.58 -16.01 13.77
N ILE A 8 -38.04 -16.26 12.57
CA ILE A 8 -38.47 -15.53 11.38
C ILE A 8 -39.88 -16.00 11.10
N ASP A 9 -40.86 -15.13 11.32
CA ASP A 9 -42.26 -15.42 11.06
C ASP A 9 -42.57 -15.12 9.59
N TYR A 10 -42.62 -16.16 8.76
CA TYR A 10 -42.94 -16.04 7.35
C TYR A 10 -44.45 -16.05 7.16
N ARG A 11 -45.01 -14.90 6.78
CA ARG A 11 -46.43 -14.80 6.40
C ARG A 11 -46.55 -14.92 4.90
N ARG A 12 -47.20 -16.00 4.41
CA ARG A 12 -47.58 -16.16 3.01
C ARG A 12 -48.76 -15.25 2.70
N LYS A 13 -48.60 -14.33 1.75
CA LYS A 13 -49.72 -13.64 1.09
C LYS A 13 -50.21 -14.46 -0.09
N GLU A 14 -51.54 -14.36 -0.39
CA GLU A 14 -52.29 -15.19 -1.36
C GLU A 14 -51.81 -15.15 -2.82
N LYS A 15 -50.73 -14.51 -3.19
CA LYS A 15 -50.19 -14.40 -4.57
C LYS A 15 -48.74 -14.84 -4.73
N GLY A 16 -48.26 -15.74 -3.90
CA GLY A 16 -46.86 -16.21 -4.03
C GLY A 16 -45.81 -15.25 -3.54
N GLU A 17 -46.17 -14.15 -2.92
CA GLU A 17 -45.29 -13.22 -2.25
C GLU A 17 -45.12 -13.65 -0.80
N CYS A 18 -43.91 -13.92 -0.38
CA CYS A 18 -43.59 -14.11 1.04
C CYS A 18 -43.10 -12.81 1.64
N ILE A 19 -43.75 -12.32 2.68
CA ILE A 19 -43.23 -11.25 3.52
C ILE A 19 -42.54 -11.92 4.71
N GLY A 20 -41.19 -11.84 4.75
CA GLY A 20 -40.44 -12.15 5.94
C GLY A 20 -40.33 -10.92 6.82
N VAL A 21 -40.86 -10.99 8.02
CA VAL A 21 -40.52 -10.02 9.07
C VAL A 21 -39.21 -10.47 9.68
N TYR A 22 -38.17 -9.64 9.57
CA TYR A 22 -36.94 -9.90 10.26
C TYR A 22 -37.19 -9.85 11.77
N VAL A 23 -37.15 -11.00 12.37
CA VAL A 23 -37.09 -11.14 13.82
C VAL A 23 -35.65 -11.44 14.15
N GLU A 24 -35.05 -10.75 15.12
CA GLU A 24 -33.67 -10.95 15.54
C GLU A 24 -33.36 -12.46 15.64
N PRO A 25 -32.32 -12.92 14.91
CA PRO A 25 -31.97 -14.33 14.96
C PRO A 25 -31.55 -14.71 16.37
N TYR A 26 -31.89 -15.95 16.69
CA TYR A 26 -31.71 -16.52 18.02
C TYR A 26 -30.25 -16.84 18.30
N TYR A 27 -29.50 -15.86 18.78
CA TYR A 27 -28.13 -16.07 19.24
C TYR A 27 -27.80 -15.18 20.43
N SER A 28 -26.95 -15.66 21.32
CA SER A 28 -26.31 -14.85 22.34
C SER A 28 -24.85 -14.67 22.00
N TYR A 29 -24.40 -13.45 22.12
CA TYR A 29 -22.97 -13.17 22.01
C TYR A 29 -22.28 -13.58 23.32
N GLY A 30 -21.20 -14.36 23.19
CA GLY A 30 -20.26 -14.61 24.27
C GLY A 30 -19.39 -13.40 24.55
N GLU A 31 -18.35 -13.58 25.32
CA GLU A 31 -17.27 -12.61 25.42
C GLU A 31 -16.41 -12.73 24.16
N GLY A 32 -16.17 -11.58 23.48
CA GLY A 32 -15.34 -11.52 22.28
C GLY A 32 -16.01 -12.03 21.01
N ASN A 33 -15.31 -12.93 20.31
CA ASN A 33 -15.60 -13.40 18.96
C ASN A 33 -16.47 -14.68 18.88
N ILE A 34 -17.10 -15.11 19.97
CA ILE A 34 -17.88 -16.35 20.05
C ILE A 34 -19.38 -16.03 20.01
N VAL A 35 -20.12 -16.73 19.16
CA VAL A 35 -21.58 -16.63 19.05
C VAL A 35 -22.23 -17.97 19.34
N TYR A 36 -23.11 -17.98 20.32
CA TYR A 36 -23.89 -19.18 20.68
C TYR A 36 -25.20 -19.20 19.92
N CYS A 37 -25.37 -20.18 19.06
CA CYS A 37 -26.58 -20.42 18.28
C CYS A 37 -27.34 -21.62 18.87
N LYS A 38 -28.60 -21.80 18.43
CA LYS A 38 -29.45 -22.89 18.93
C LYS A 38 -28.85 -24.29 18.74
N GLU A 39 -28.17 -24.53 17.64
CA GLU A 39 -27.67 -25.85 17.23
C GLU A 39 -26.15 -25.94 17.11
N CYS A 40 -25.44 -24.81 17.25
CA CYS A 40 -24.01 -24.76 17.07
C CYS A 40 -23.38 -23.58 17.81
N ILE A 41 -22.04 -23.60 17.90
CA ILE A 41 -21.23 -22.46 18.37
C ILE A 41 -20.40 -21.96 17.18
N CYS A 42 -20.41 -20.66 16.95
CA CYS A 42 -19.69 -20.01 15.87
C CYS A 42 -18.50 -19.22 16.43
N TYR A 43 -17.31 -19.45 15.86
CA TYR A 43 -16.05 -18.79 16.20
C TYR A 43 -15.63 -17.89 15.06
N HIS A 44 -15.57 -16.58 15.30
CA HIS A 44 -15.36 -15.57 14.29
C HIS A 44 -13.96 -14.98 14.33
N TYR A 45 -13.34 -14.84 13.16
CA TYR A 45 -12.04 -14.22 13.00
C TYR A 45 -12.06 -13.33 11.77
N GLU A 46 -11.40 -12.19 11.86
CA GLU A 46 -11.10 -11.36 10.70
C GLU A 46 -9.69 -11.66 10.22
N ILE A 47 -9.56 -11.89 8.92
CA ILE A 47 -8.29 -12.12 8.27
C ILE A 47 -7.93 -10.89 7.46
N ARG A 48 -6.74 -10.35 7.68
CA ARG A 48 -6.24 -9.26 6.87
C ARG A 48 -5.96 -9.78 5.46
N PRO A 49 -6.61 -9.23 4.41
CA PRO A 49 -6.42 -9.70 3.05
C PRO A 49 -4.96 -9.65 2.64
N MET A 50 -4.50 -10.65 1.91
CA MET A 50 -3.16 -10.69 1.34
C MET A 50 -3.20 -10.12 -0.07
N ASN A 51 -2.19 -9.32 -0.45
CA ASN A 51 -2.11 -8.81 -1.82
C ASN A 51 -1.71 -9.93 -2.77
N SER A 52 -2.69 -10.54 -3.44
CA SER A 52 -2.49 -11.66 -4.35
C SER A 52 -2.42 -11.26 -5.84
N LEU A 53 -2.93 -10.08 -6.20
CA LEU A 53 -2.96 -9.63 -7.61
C LEU A 53 -1.57 -9.39 -8.22
N TYR A 54 -0.60 -9.02 -7.38
CA TYR A 54 0.78 -8.73 -7.76
C TYR A 54 1.77 -9.56 -6.93
N ALA A 55 1.32 -10.72 -6.43
CA ALA A 55 2.20 -11.68 -5.78
C ALA A 55 3.01 -12.46 -6.83
N SER A 56 4.23 -12.85 -6.48
CA SER A 56 4.98 -13.82 -7.29
C SER A 56 4.33 -15.21 -7.22
N ASP A 57 4.66 -16.07 -8.17
CA ASP A 57 4.17 -17.46 -8.16
C ASP A 57 4.56 -18.17 -6.86
N HIS A 58 5.76 -17.92 -6.34
CA HIS A 58 6.21 -18.46 -5.05
C HIS A 58 5.38 -17.94 -3.88
N GLN A 59 5.09 -16.63 -3.85
CA GLN A 59 4.23 -16.03 -2.81
C GLN A 59 2.80 -16.59 -2.88
N LEU A 60 2.24 -16.72 -4.10
CA LEU A 60 0.93 -17.33 -4.31
C LEU A 60 0.91 -18.79 -3.83
N GLN A 61 1.92 -19.58 -4.20
CA GLN A 61 2.01 -20.97 -3.75
C GLN A 61 2.10 -21.06 -2.23
N THR A 62 2.88 -20.21 -1.58
CA THR A 62 2.97 -20.15 -0.12
C THR A 62 1.60 -19.82 0.52
N LEU A 63 0.83 -18.90 -0.07
CA LEU A 63 -0.52 -18.56 0.40
C LEU A 63 -1.47 -19.75 0.26
N ILE A 64 -1.41 -20.46 -0.87
CA ILE A 64 -2.22 -21.65 -1.15
C ILE A 64 -1.90 -22.75 -0.16
N ASP A 65 -0.61 -23.04 0.05
CA ASP A 65 -0.14 -24.07 0.98
C ASP A 65 -0.54 -23.73 2.43
N ASN A 66 -0.47 -22.47 2.80
CA ASN A 66 -0.90 -22.01 4.12
C ASN A 66 -2.41 -22.19 4.31
N LEU A 67 -3.22 -21.79 3.33
CA LEU A 67 -4.67 -21.99 3.37
C LEU A 67 -5.04 -23.48 3.46
N HIS A 68 -4.41 -24.31 2.63
CA HIS A 68 -4.58 -25.77 2.63
C HIS A 68 -4.30 -26.36 4.01
N ARG A 69 -3.11 -26.08 4.57
CA ARG A 69 -2.71 -26.59 5.90
C ARG A 69 -3.63 -26.08 7.02
N LYS A 70 -4.09 -24.81 6.96
CA LYS A 70 -4.95 -24.25 8.01
C LYS A 70 -6.34 -24.90 8.03
N ILE A 71 -6.96 -25.07 6.87
CA ILE A 71 -8.26 -25.73 6.77
C ILE A 71 -8.16 -27.14 7.33
N LEU A 72 -7.15 -27.90 6.93
CA LEU A 72 -6.94 -29.27 7.44
C LEU A 72 -6.67 -29.30 8.95
N SER A 73 -5.86 -28.37 9.46
CA SER A 73 -5.47 -28.32 10.87
C SER A 73 -6.63 -27.98 11.81
N VAL A 74 -7.52 -27.08 11.40
CA VAL A 74 -8.70 -26.73 12.21
C VAL A 74 -9.72 -27.86 12.19
N ASN A 75 -9.93 -28.49 11.02
CA ASN A 75 -10.80 -29.64 10.82
C ASN A 75 -12.24 -29.43 11.36
N MET A 76 -12.80 -28.28 11.03
CA MET A 76 -14.18 -27.90 11.38
C MET A 76 -14.89 -27.36 10.15
N PRO A 77 -16.22 -27.54 10.03
CA PRO A 77 -16.99 -26.82 9.03
C PRO A 77 -16.92 -25.33 9.27
N GLY A 78 -17.00 -24.57 8.19
CA GLY A 78 -16.90 -23.12 8.30
C GLY A 78 -17.48 -22.36 7.14
N ALA A 79 -17.37 -21.03 7.23
CA ALA A 79 -17.76 -20.11 6.20
C ALA A 79 -16.72 -18.97 6.08
N ILE A 80 -16.34 -18.65 4.85
CA ILE A 80 -15.50 -17.48 4.53
C ILE A 80 -16.40 -16.42 3.93
N TYR A 81 -16.29 -15.20 4.44
CA TYR A 81 -17.03 -14.02 4.02
C TYR A 81 -16.07 -13.00 3.45
N ILE A 82 -16.19 -12.68 2.18
CA ILE A 82 -15.47 -11.58 1.52
C ILE A 82 -16.51 -10.49 1.28
N LEU A 83 -16.51 -9.48 2.14
CA LEU A 83 -17.58 -8.48 2.19
C LEU A 83 -17.06 -7.09 1.83
N PRO A 84 -17.77 -6.36 0.94
CA PRO A 84 -17.43 -4.99 0.60
C PRO A 84 -17.76 -4.06 1.76
N GLN A 85 -16.78 -3.27 2.16
CA GLN A 85 -16.92 -2.18 3.11
C GLN A 85 -16.79 -0.87 2.34
N ARG A 86 -17.79 -0.02 2.41
CA ARG A 86 -17.71 1.33 1.84
C ARG A 86 -16.60 2.11 2.54
N ILE A 87 -15.75 2.76 1.75
CA ILE A 87 -14.75 3.67 2.30
C ILE A 87 -15.47 4.94 2.73
N ASP A 88 -15.38 5.26 4.02
CA ASP A 88 -15.94 6.48 4.58
C ASP A 88 -14.98 7.64 4.35
N GLU A 89 -15.41 8.57 3.52
CA GLU A 89 -14.68 9.80 3.22
C GLU A 89 -14.56 10.71 4.44
N GLN A 90 -15.56 10.70 5.29
CA GLN A 90 -15.60 11.47 6.55
C GLN A 90 -14.53 10.96 7.53
N GLU A 91 -14.35 9.65 7.60
CA GLU A 91 -13.32 9.02 8.41
C GLU A 91 -11.91 9.44 7.96
N ILE A 92 -11.67 9.46 6.64
CA ILE A 92 -10.40 9.95 6.09
C ILE A 92 -10.16 11.41 6.44
N LEU A 93 -11.19 12.26 6.29
CA LEU A 93 -11.09 13.69 6.62
C LEU A 93 -10.88 13.92 8.11
N LYS A 94 -11.54 13.15 8.97
CA LYS A 94 -11.37 13.19 10.43
C LYS A 94 -9.94 12.77 10.81
N HIS A 95 -9.43 11.73 10.17
CA HIS A 95 -8.06 11.29 10.39
C HIS A 95 -7.04 12.36 9.97
N TYR A 96 -7.21 13.00 8.82
CA TYR A 96 -6.35 14.12 8.39
C TYR A 96 -6.35 15.28 9.39
N LYS A 97 -7.53 15.61 9.92
CA LYS A 97 -7.64 16.64 10.96
C LYS A 97 -6.86 16.25 12.21
N MET A 98 -7.03 15.00 12.67
CA MET A 98 -6.31 14.47 13.83
C MET A 98 -4.77 14.48 13.61
N LEU A 99 -4.29 14.04 12.44
CA LEU A 99 -2.87 14.07 12.12
C LEU A 99 -2.29 15.47 12.18
N TYR A 100 -2.99 16.45 11.58
CA TYR A 100 -2.55 17.86 11.62
C TYR A 100 -2.58 18.44 13.03
N GLU A 101 -3.63 18.19 13.80
CA GLU A 101 -3.75 18.68 15.20
C GLU A 101 -2.66 18.08 16.11
N THR A 102 -2.20 16.86 15.82
CA THR A 102 -1.15 16.17 16.62
C THR A 102 0.27 16.56 16.20
N ASN A 103 0.54 16.68 14.91
CA ASN A 103 1.91 16.74 14.38
C ASN A 103 2.14 17.98 13.50
N GLY A 104 1.10 18.67 13.04
CA GLY A 104 1.21 19.76 12.07
C GLY A 104 1.96 20.99 12.60
N ASP A 105 2.74 21.66 11.74
CA ASP A 105 3.38 22.93 12.06
C ASP A 105 2.39 24.06 11.91
N PRO A 106 2.19 24.92 12.94
CA PRO A 106 1.31 26.09 12.86
C PRO A 106 1.61 27.02 11.67
N GLN A 107 2.84 27.09 11.20
CA GLN A 107 3.20 27.90 10.03
C GLN A 107 2.50 27.40 8.76
N THR A 108 2.16 26.11 8.67
CA THR A 108 1.49 25.51 7.51
C THR A 108 -0.04 25.56 7.56
N GLU A 109 -0.65 26.18 8.56
CA GLU A 109 -2.11 26.16 8.77
C GLU A 109 -2.93 26.63 7.57
N LYS A 110 -2.53 27.72 6.92
CA LYS A 110 -3.24 28.24 5.73
C LYS A 110 -3.17 27.24 4.57
N LEU A 111 -2.02 26.60 4.38
CA LEU A 111 -1.82 25.55 3.36
C LEU A 111 -2.68 24.33 3.68
N TYR A 112 -2.68 23.87 4.92
CA TYR A 112 -3.53 22.77 5.39
C TYR A 112 -5.03 23.03 5.14
N ARG A 113 -5.53 24.21 5.47
CA ARG A 113 -6.95 24.56 5.24
C ARG A 113 -7.31 24.51 3.75
N SER A 114 -6.44 25.01 2.89
CA SER A 114 -6.63 24.92 1.43
C SER A 114 -6.59 23.47 0.95
N PHE A 115 -5.65 22.66 1.44
CA PHE A 115 -5.57 21.23 1.15
C PHE A 115 -6.86 20.51 1.54
N MET A 116 -7.38 20.72 2.75
CA MET A 116 -8.59 20.06 3.24
C MET A 116 -9.83 20.38 2.39
N LYS A 117 -9.91 21.58 1.81
CA LYS A 117 -10.98 21.94 0.90
C LYS A 117 -10.92 21.12 -0.40
N ASP A 118 -9.74 21.00 -0.99
CA ASP A 118 -9.53 20.30 -2.27
C ASP A 118 -9.67 18.79 -2.12
N ILE A 119 -9.10 18.20 -1.07
CA ILE A 119 -9.19 16.75 -0.83
C ILE A 119 -10.64 16.31 -0.57
N LYS A 120 -11.43 17.13 0.12
CA LYS A 120 -12.86 16.86 0.32
C LYS A 120 -13.59 16.76 -1.02
N ALA A 121 -13.34 17.67 -1.95
CA ALA A 121 -13.95 17.64 -3.28
C ALA A 121 -13.51 16.40 -4.08
N GLN A 122 -12.26 15.95 -3.94
CA GLN A 122 -11.74 14.77 -4.65
C GLN A 122 -12.27 13.46 -4.07
N LEU A 123 -12.38 13.32 -2.77
CA LEU A 123 -12.86 12.10 -2.11
C LEU A 123 -14.34 11.84 -2.41
N THR A 124 -15.16 12.87 -2.51
CA THR A 124 -16.61 12.77 -2.79
C THR A 124 -16.95 12.33 -4.22
N SER A 125 -15.98 12.08 -5.08
CA SER A 125 -16.19 11.79 -6.51
C SER A 125 -16.60 10.35 -6.84
N GLY A 126 -17.16 9.57 -5.91
CA GLY A 126 -17.72 8.24 -6.18
C GLY A 126 -17.63 7.27 -4.99
N ILE A 127 -18.55 6.30 -5.00
CA ILE A 127 -18.60 5.25 -3.97
C ILE A 127 -17.52 4.22 -4.27
N LYS A 128 -16.65 3.94 -3.31
CA LYS A 128 -15.55 2.98 -3.39
C LYS A 128 -15.67 1.95 -2.28
N TYR A 129 -15.29 0.71 -2.59
CA TYR A 129 -15.38 -0.40 -1.65
C TYR A 129 -14.02 -1.04 -1.43
N ARG A 130 -13.70 -1.27 -0.16
CA ARG A 130 -12.64 -2.16 0.28
C ARG A 130 -13.27 -3.46 0.74
N TYR A 131 -12.60 -4.59 0.60
CA TYR A 131 -13.12 -5.87 1.02
C TYR A 131 -12.48 -6.31 2.33
N ARG A 132 -13.33 -6.73 3.28
CA ARG A 132 -12.92 -7.39 4.53
C ARG A 132 -13.17 -8.88 4.40
N ILE A 133 -12.29 -9.67 4.99
CA ILE A 133 -12.40 -11.13 4.97
C ILE A 133 -12.63 -11.61 6.39
N HIS A 134 -13.77 -12.24 6.61
CA HIS A 134 -14.10 -12.93 7.86
C HIS A 134 -14.13 -14.44 7.62
N ILE A 135 -13.59 -15.21 8.56
CA ILE A 135 -13.79 -16.65 8.60
C ILE A 135 -14.54 -17.01 9.88
N CYS A 136 -15.50 -17.87 9.74
CA CYS A 136 -16.25 -18.41 10.85
C CYS A 136 -16.14 -19.93 10.83
N PHE A 137 -15.74 -20.54 11.94
CA PHE A 137 -15.80 -21.98 12.14
C PHE A 137 -17.02 -22.32 12.99
N THR A 138 -17.69 -23.39 12.63
CA THR A 138 -18.94 -23.78 13.27
C THR A 138 -18.76 -25.12 13.96
N ASP A 139 -18.99 -25.18 15.29
CA ASP A 139 -19.06 -26.43 16.03
C ASP A 139 -20.50 -26.88 16.11
N ASN A 140 -20.86 -27.84 15.23
CA ASN A 140 -22.18 -28.46 15.16
C ASN A 140 -22.37 -29.59 16.22
N ARG A 141 -21.37 -29.79 17.06
CA ARG A 141 -21.47 -30.78 18.13
C ARG A 141 -22.44 -30.25 19.17
N ASP A 142 -23.62 -30.89 19.27
CA ASP A 142 -24.55 -30.56 20.32
C ASP A 142 -23.90 -30.92 21.68
N PRO A 143 -23.49 -29.91 22.45
CA PRO A 143 -22.83 -30.17 23.73
C PRO A 143 -23.73 -30.88 24.74
N LEU A 144 -25.05 -30.83 24.51
CA LEU A 144 -26.05 -31.46 25.39
C LEU A 144 -26.32 -32.95 25.08
N LYS A 145 -25.99 -33.43 23.88
CA LYS A 145 -26.30 -34.79 23.44
C LYS A 145 -25.14 -35.81 23.52
N LYS A 146 -23.91 -35.40 23.74
CA LYS A 146 -22.77 -36.34 23.71
C LYS A 146 -22.41 -36.94 25.05
N LYS A 147 -22.43 -38.30 25.10
CA LYS A 147 -22.03 -39.15 26.25
C LYS A 147 -20.65 -38.85 26.87
N TRP A 148 -19.71 -38.28 26.16
CA TRP A 148 -18.37 -37.94 26.71
C TRP A 148 -18.39 -36.73 27.64
N LEU A 149 -19.28 -35.76 27.39
CA LEU A 149 -19.52 -34.66 28.31
C LEU A 149 -20.17 -35.18 29.61
N SER A 150 -20.99 -36.20 29.55
CA SER A 150 -21.62 -36.78 30.75
C SER A 150 -20.61 -37.32 31.75
N GLY A 151 -19.47 -37.85 31.30
CA GLY A 151 -18.39 -38.30 32.17
C GLY A 151 -17.58 -37.19 32.83
N TRP A 152 -17.46 -36.08 32.11
CA TRP A 152 -16.76 -34.87 32.58
C TRP A 152 -17.69 -33.98 33.44
N LEU A 153 -18.97 -33.93 33.08
CA LEU A 153 -20.03 -33.21 33.79
C LEU A 153 -20.35 -33.79 35.17
N SER A 154 -20.10 -35.07 35.40
CA SER A 154 -20.39 -35.73 36.71
C SER A 154 -19.38 -35.36 37.81
N LYS A 155 -18.27 -34.70 37.52
CA LYS A 155 -17.19 -34.43 38.49
C LYS A 155 -17.20 -33.02 39.13
N ASN A 156 -17.93 -32.05 38.57
CA ASN A 156 -17.95 -30.68 39.09
C ASN A 156 -19.38 -30.16 39.23
N ASN A 157 -19.66 -29.42 40.31
CA ASN A 157 -20.98 -28.82 40.62
C ASN A 157 -21.28 -27.49 39.89
N ASP A 158 -20.50 -27.11 38.85
CA ASP A 158 -20.71 -25.85 38.12
C ASP A 158 -21.90 -25.95 37.15
N PRO A 159 -22.64 -24.84 36.93
CA PRO A 159 -23.75 -24.81 35.97
C PRO A 159 -23.28 -25.20 34.58
N LEU A 160 -24.08 -25.94 33.83
CA LEU A 160 -23.82 -26.39 32.45
C LEU A 160 -23.41 -25.24 31.51
N GLU A 161 -24.02 -24.08 31.71
CA GLU A 161 -23.72 -22.87 30.94
C GLU A 161 -22.28 -22.40 31.12
N LYS A 162 -21.77 -22.40 32.37
CA LYS A 162 -20.38 -21.95 32.63
C LYS A 162 -19.37 -22.90 31.98
N ARG A 163 -19.60 -24.20 32.01
CA ARG A 163 -18.72 -25.20 31.37
C ARG A 163 -18.73 -25.13 29.85
N MET A 164 -19.87 -24.76 29.26
CA MET A 164 -19.94 -24.53 27.83
C MET A 164 -19.10 -23.30 27.44
N VAL A 165 -19.16 -22.22 28.22
CA VAL A 165 -18.34 -21.03 28.02
C VAL A 165 -16.86 -21.38 28.14
N ASP A 166 -16.44 -22.00 29.22
CA ASP A 166 -15.04 -22.41 29.46
C ASP A 166 -14.50 -23.30 28.33
N LEU A 167 -15.31 -24.26 27.84
CA LEU A 167 -14.92 -25.15 26.74
C LEU A 167 -14.81 -24.39 25.41
N SER A 168 -15.74 -23.48 25.14
CA SER A 168 -15.71 -22.69 23.90
C SER A 168 -14.52 -21.76 23.86
N GLU A 169 -14.10 -21.17 24.97
CA GLU A 169 -12.88 -20.35 25.07
C GLU A 169 -11.62 -21.17 24.80
N VAL A 170 -11.53 -22.41 25.32
CA VAL A 170 -10.41 -23.31 25.02
C VAL A 170 -10.34 -23.66 23.53
N ILE A 171 -11.49 -23.94 22.91
CA ILE A 171 -11.56 -24.24 21.47
C ILE A 171 -11.17 -22.99 20.65
N ASP A 172 -11.69 -21.82 21.01
CA ASP A 172 -11.33 -20.56 20.36
C ASP A 172 -9.82 -20.31 20.39
N GLU A 173 -9.19 -20.49 21.57
CA GLU A 173 -7.75 -20.29 21.71
C GLU A 173 -6.95 -21.29 20.84
N GLN A 174 -7.42 -22.52 20.72
CA GLN A 174 -6.78 -23.52 19.84
C GLN A 174 -6.91 -23.13 18.35
N ILE A 175 -8.08 -22.68 17.91
CA ILE A 175 -8.30 -22.21 16.53
C ILE A 175 -7.43 -20.99 16.26
N TYR A 176 -7.47 -20.01 17.16
CA TYR A 176 -6.70 -18.77 17.02
C TYR A 176 -5.21 -19.02 16.89
N LYS A 177 -4.63 -19.85 17.74
CA LYS A 177 -3.20 -20.25 17.67
C LYS A 177 -2.87 -20.90 16.34
N LYS A 178 -3.73 -21.78 15.84
CA LYS A 178 -3.52 -22.44 14.54
C LYS A 178 -3.55 -21.43 13.37
N LEU A 179 -4.44 -20.45 13.40
CA LEU A 179 -4.58 -19.45 12.36
C LEU A 179 -3.42 -18.45 12.37
N THR A 180 -3.02 -17.97 13.54
CA THR A 180 -2.02 -16.89 13.68
C THR A 180 -0.59 -17.31 13.34
N MET A 181 -0.30 -18.59 13.21
CA MET A 181 1.02 -19.07 12.83
C MET A 181 1.49 -18.52 11.46
N ASP A 182 0.57 -18.33 10.50
CA ASP A 182 0.92 -17.94 9.12
C ASP A 182 0.01 -16.84 8.55
N LEU A 183 -1.03 -16.43 9.28
CA LEU A 183 -2.01 -15.45 8.85
C LEU A 183 -2.06 -14.28 9.85
N SER A 184 -2.28 -13.09 9.33
CA SER A 184 -2.61 -11.94 10.19
C SER A 184 -4.11 -12.00 10.52
N VAL A 185 -4.41 -12.44 11.75
CA VAL A 185 -5.76 -12.73 12.23
C VAL A 185 -6.08 -11.87 13.42
N GLU A 186 -7.27 -11.29 13.42
CA GLU A 186 -7.80 -10.49 14.53
C GLU A 186 -9.09 -11.14 15.04
N ARG A 187 -9.36 -11.02 16.34
CA ARG A 187 -10.64 -11.40 16.93
C ARG A 187 -11.56 -10.19 16.85
N PRO A 188 -12.64 -10.22 16.05
CA PRO A 188 -13.61 -9.14 16.00
C PRO A 188 -14.30 -8.99 17.34
N ASP A 189 -14.64 -7.77 17.71
CA ASP A 189 -15.41 -7.51 18.92
C ASP A 189 -16.90 -7.84 18.72
N LYS A 190 -17.65 -7.82 19.83
CA LYS A 190 -19.09 -8.11 19.81
C LYS A 190 -19.88 -7.20 18.85
N LYS A 191 -19.49 -5.92 18.72
CA LYS A 191 -20.18 -4.96 17.86
C LYS A 191 -19.92 -5.25 16.38
N GLU A 192 -18.69 -5.61 16.07
CA GLU A 192 -18.31 -5.97 14.71
C GLU A 192 -19.02 -7.24 14.24
N ILE A 193 -19.16 -8.24 15.14
CA ILE A 193 -19.91 -9.46 14.85
C ILE A 193 -21.40 -9.14 14.68
N GLN A 194 -21.97 -8.34 15.57
CA GLN A 194 -23.36 -7.92 15.45
C GLN A 194 -23.59 -7.21 14.12
N HIS A 195 -22.68 -6.29 13.74
CA HIS A 195 -22.72 -5.62 12.45
C HIS A 195 -22.66 -6.63 11.27
N LEU A 196 -21.82 -7.66 11.36
CA LEU A 196 -21.73 -8.72 10.35
C LEU A 196 -23.09 -9.44 10.18
N TYR A 197 -23.73 -9.84 11.26
CA TYR A 197 -25.01 -10.57 11.22
C TYR A 197 -26.14 -9.68 10.69
N ASP A 198 -26.20 -8.43 11.14
CA ASP A 198 -27.18 -7.47 10.66
C ASP A 198 -26.99 -7.18 9.16
N TYR A 199 -25.73 -7.07 8.71
CA TYR A 199 -25.40 -6.90 7.32
C TYR A 199 -25.78 -8.14 6.46
N LEU A 200 -25.59 -9.34 6.99
CA LEU A 200 -26.02 -10.57 6.31
C LEU A 200 -27.53 -10.62 6.16
N ALA A 201 -28.27 -10.18 7.17
CA ALA A 201 -29.73 -10.10 7.14
C ALA A 201 -30.20 -9.00 6.18
N ILE A 202 -29.68 -7.79 6.34
CA ILE A 202 -30.09 -6.59 5.63
C ILE A 202 -28.83 -5.93 5.04
N PRO A 203 -28.53 -6.17 3.77
CA PRO A 203 -27.28 -5.70 3.16
C PRO A 203 -27.31 -4.19 2.86
N ILE A 204 -27.57 -3.37 3.86
CA ILE A 204 -27.49 -1.91 3.79
C ILE A 204 -26.08 -1.50 4.18
N GLU A 205 -25.47 -0.67 3.36
CA GLU A 205 -24.16 -0.10 3.64
C GLU A 205 -24.31 1.06 4.62
N ILE A 206 -24.02 0.78 5.89
CA ILE A 206 -23.96 1.81 6.91
C ILE A 206 -22.52 1.91 7.38
N PRO A 207 -21.96 3.10 7.45
CA PRO A 207 -20.67 3.31 8.08
C PRO A 207 -20.70 2.75 9.50
N ILE A 208 -19.64 2.08 9.94
CA ILE A 208 -19.55 1.51 11.31
C ILE A 208 -19.79 2.60 12.37
N SER A 209 -19.41 3.86 12.07
CA SER A 209 -19.67 5.03 12.91
C SER A 209 -21.16 5.32 13.16
N ASP A 210 -22.03 4.98 12.21
CA ASP A 210 -23.46 5.30 12.24
C ASP A 210 -24.34 4.09 12.60
N TYR A 211 -23.70 3.01 13.02
CA TYR A 211 -24.35 1.72 13.31
C TYR A 211 -25.50 1.81 14.33
N TYR A 212 -25.41 2.72 15.27
CA TYR A 212 -26.44 2.91 16.32
C TYR A 212 -27.76 3.51 15.83
N THR A 213 -27.86 3.92 14.58
CA THR A 213 -29.04 4.62 14.01
C THR A 213 -29.88 3.74 13.08
N ILE A 214 -29.59 2.42 12.99
CA ILE A 214 -30.36 1.52 12.14
C ILE A 214 -31.75 1.27 12.73
N PRO A 215 -32.86 1.46 11.95
CA PRO A 215 -34.18 1.07 12.40
C PRO A 215 -34.26 -0.46 12.61
N GLN A 216 -34.74 -0.89 13.78
CA GLN A 216 -34.79 -2.28 14.18
C GLN A 216 -35.79 -3.16 13.40
N ALA A 217 -36.67 -2.58 12.60
CA ALA A 217 -37.69 -3.33 11.86
C ALA A 217 -37.58 -3.07 10.36
N THR A 218 -37.27 -4.12 9.61
CA THR A 218 -37.28 -4.09 8.16
C THR A 218 -38.11 -5.23 7.60
N GLU A 219 -39.08 -4.91 6.75
CA GLU A 219 -39.82 -5.91 5.99
C GLU A 219 -38.98 -6.38 4.81
N LEU A 220 -38.85 -7.71 4.66
CA LEU A 220 -38.18 -8.33 3.52
C LEU A 220 -39.25 -8.90 2.60
N GLU A 221 -39.33 -8.38 1.37
CA GLU A 221 -40.15 -8.96 0.31
C GLU A 221 -39.28 -9.87 -0.57
N TYR A 222 -39.70 -11.14 -0.69
CA TYR A 222 -39.06 -12.13 -1.55
C TYR A 222 -39.83 -12.29 -2.84
N HIS A 223 -39.25 -11.94 -3.97
CA HIS A 223 -39.74 -12.32 -5.28
C HIS A 223 -38.95 -13.52 -5.79
N TYR A 224 -39.50 -14.30 -6.72
CA TYR A 224 -38.89 -15.54 -7.24
C TYR A 224 -37.40 -15.45 -7.60
N GLN A 225 -36.88 -14.28 -7.85
CA GLN A 225 -35.47 -14.07 -8.25
C GLN A 225 -34.75 -12.97 -7.47
N THR A 226 -35.45 -12.18 -6.66
CA THR A 226 -34.86 -10.99 -5.99
C THR A 226 -35.42 -10.87 -4.57
N LEU A 227 -34.55 -10.42 -3.67
CA LEU A 227 -34.90 -9.91 -2.37
C LEU A 227 -35.08 -8.40 -2.47
N LYS A 228 -36.22 -7.88 -2.04
CA LYS A 228 -36.51 -6.47 -1.94
C LYS A 228 -36.59 -6.08 -0.48
N ASN A 229 -35.78 -5.14 -0.08
CA ASN A 229 -35.73 -4.63 1.28
C ASN A 229 -36.45 -3.28 1.34
N LYS A 230 -37.51 -3.19 2.14
CA LYS A 230 -38.26 -1.96 2.42
C LYS A 230 -37.89 -1.44 3.80
N GLY A 231 -36.68 -0.93 3.98
CA GLY A 231 -36.21 -0.33 5.23
C GLY A 231 -35.97 1.15 5.11
N GLY A 232 -36.80 1.94 5.75
CA GLY A 232 -36.55 3.32 6.07
C GLY A 232 -36.47 4.30 4.91
N PHE A 233 -35.48 4.37 4.04
CA PHE A 233 -35.32 5.46 3.09
C PHE A 233 -35.02 5.08 1.65
N ARG A 234 -34.71 3.82 1.35
CA ARG A 234 -34.40 3.39 -0.02
C ARG A 234 -34.83 1.94 -0.26
N GLU A 235 -35.46 1.68 -1.39
CA GLU A 235 -35.65 0.31 -1.87
C GLU A 235 -34.32 -0.25 -2.32
N LEU A 236 -33.96 -1.43 -1.82
CA LEU A 236 -32.77 -2.16 -2.20
C LEU A 236 -33.17 -3.54 -2.74
N TYR A 237 -32.80 -3.81 -3.96
CA TYR A 237 -32.98 -5.12 -4.57
C TYR A 237 -31.71 -5.93 -4.40
N SER A 238 -31.83 -7.18 -3.97
CA SER A 238 -30.69 -8.07 -3.88
C SER A 238 -30.98 -9.44 -4.51
N ARG A 239 -29.93 -10.10 -4.96
CA ARG A 239 -30.00 -11.44 -5.55
C ARG A 239 -28.78 -12.23 -5.14
N VAL A 240 -28.99 -13.51 -4.80
CA VAL A 240 -27.93 -14.48 -4.54
C VAL A 240 -27.71 -15.31 -5.81
N LEU A 241 -26.53 -15.23 -6.36
CA LEU A 241 -26.01 -16.14 -7.39
C LEU A 241 -25.21 -17.24 -6.72
N ILE A 242 -25.24 -18.44 -7.28
CA ILE A 242 -24.55 -19.58 -6.71
C ILE A 242 -23.68 -20.27 -7.77
N ALA A 243 -22.48 -20.70 -7.39
CA ALA A 243 -21.64 -21.51 -8.26
C ALA A 243 -22.18 -22.94 -8.32
N ASP A 244 -22.92 -23.23 -9.40
CA ASP A 244 -23.57 -24.50 -9.63
C ASP A 244 -22.60 -25.55 -10.20
N LYS A 245 -21.74 -25.14 -11.14
CA LYS A 245 -20.79 -26.04 -11.79
C LYS A 245 -19.41 -25.41 -11.89
N LEU A 246 -18.42 -26.19 -11.48
CA LEU A 246 -17.01 -25.93 -11.71
C LEU A 246 -16.53 -26.88 -12.79
N ILE A 247 -16.01 -26.34 -13.88
CA ILE A 247 -15.43 -27.17 -14.95
C ILE A 247 -13.96 -27.42 -14.55
N GLN A 248 -13.71 -28.59 -13.94
CA GLN A 248 -12.39 -29.03 -13.47
C GLN A 248 -11.75 -29.90 -14.54
N ASP A 249 -10.80 -29.36 -15.30
CA ASP A 249 -9.98 -30.19 -16.18
C ASP A 249 -8.54 -30.36 -15.67
N ARG A 250 -8.02 -29.41 -14.89
CA ARG A 250 -6.64 -29.43 -14.36
C ARG A 250 -6.49 -28.56 -13.12
N LEU A 251 -5.42 -28.78 -12.34
CA LEU A 251 -5.02 -27.89 -11.21
C LEU A 251 -4.81 -26.43 -11.63
N GLU A 252 -4.37 -26.18 -12.87
CA GLU A 252 -4.27 -24.84 -13.47
C GLU A 252 -5.60 -24.07 -13.51
N ASP A 253 -6.74 -24.78 -13.47
CA ASP A 253 -8.06 -24.14 -13.43
C ASP A 253 -8.36 -23.51 -12.05
N GLY A 254 -7.74 -24.01 -10.97
CA GLY A 254 -7.79 -23.37 -9.65
C GLY A 254 -7.12 -21.99 -9.66
N TYR A 255 -5.99 -21.83 -10.33
CA TYR A 255 -5.35 -20.53 -10.52
C TYR A 255 -6.23 -19.52 -11.27
N ARG A 256 -6.96 -19.96 -12.29
CA ARG A 256 -7.91 -19.11 -13.02
C ARG A 256 -9.12 -18.70 -12.16
N ALA A 257 -9.52 -19.57 -11.25
CA ALA A 257 -10.60 -19.28 -10.31
C ALA A 257 -10.19 -18.22 -9.26
N ASN A 258 -8.93 -18.25 -8.78
CA ASN A 258 -8.36 -17.20 -7.95
C ASN A 258 -8.51 -15.82 -8.63
N VAL A 259 -8.19 -15.71 -9.90
CA VAL A 259 -8.37 -14.48 -10.67
C VAL A 259 -9.84 -14.02 -10.63
N ALA A 260 -10.82 -14.95 -10.73
CA ALA A 260 -12.23 -14.59 -10.68
C ALA A 260 -12.65 -13.97 -9.34
N VAL A 261 -12.21 -14.55 -8.23
CA VAL A 261 -12.51 -14.04 -6.87
C VAL A 261 -11.85 -12.69 -6.64
N ASN A 262 -10.60 -12.52 -7.06
CA ASN A 262 -9.89 -11.26 -6.93
C ASN A 262 -10.50 -10.16 -7.83
N GLU A 263 -10.96 -10.52 -9.02
CA GLU A 263 -11.61 -9.58 -9.94
C GLU A 263 -12.96 -9.05 -9.43
N ILE A 264 -13.68 -9.80 -8.57
CA ILE A 264 -14.89 -9.30 -7.90
C ILE A 264 -14.60 -8.01 -7.15
N GLN A 265 -13.43 -7.91 -6.53
CA GLN A 265 -13.01 -6.75 -5.75
C GLN A 265 -12.72 -5.50 -6.62
N LEU A 266 -12.67 -5.67 -7.93
CA LEU A 266 -12.42 -4.59 -8.90
C LEU A 266 -13.71 -4.00 -9.51
N TYR A 267 -14.88 -4.54 -9.14
CA TYR A 267 -16.15 -4.00 -9.63
C TYR A 267 -16.50 -2.66 -8.97
N THR A 268 -17.18 -1.82 -9.72
CA THR A 268 -17.72 -0.53 -9.24
C THR A 268 -18.97 -0.67 -8.38
N PHE A 269 -19.44 -1.88 -8.18
CA PHE A 269 -20.60 -2.21 -7.35
C PHE A 269 -20.24 -3.32 -6.37
N PRO A 270 -20.85 -3.34 -5.18
CA PRO A 270 -20.54 -4.30 -4.15
C PRO A 270 -21.02 -5.70 -4.51
N VAL A 271 -20.18 -6.69 -4.22
CA VAL A 271 -20.47 -8.11 -4.37
C VAL A 271 -20.05 -8.81 -3.08
N ASP A 272 -21.02 -9.31 -2.31
CA ASP A 272 -20.72 -10.14 -1.16
C ASP A 272 -20.38 -11.56 -1.63
N THR A 273 -19.25 -12.10 -1.23
CA THR A 273 -18.87 -13.47 -1.56
C THR A 273 -18.86 -14.30 -0.29
N ILE A 274 -19.66 -15.34 -0.26
CA ILE A 274 -19.80 -16.24 0.89
C ILE A 274 -19.45 -17.66 0.44
N ILE A 275 -18.46 -18.25 1.08
CA ILE A 275 -18.00 -19.60 0.80
C ILE A 275 -18.21 -20.44 2.03
N LYS A 276 -19.12 -21.43 1.95
CA LYS A 276 -19.30 -22.42 3.00
C LYS A 276 -18.54 -23.68 2.67
N PHE A 277 -17.92 -24.30 3.67
CA PHE A 277 -17.14 -25.50 3.48
C PHE A 277 -17.27 -26.46 4.66
N ASP A 278 -17.07 -27.74 4.37
CA ASP A 278 -17.03 -28.84 5.33
C ASP A 278 -16.08 -29.92 4.84
N LEU A 279 -15.25 -30.44 5.74
CA LEU A 279 -14.30 -31.50 5.41
C LEU A 279 -15.01 -32.86 5.42
N GLU A 280 -14.84 -33.63 4.34
CA GLU A 280 -15.36 -34.99 4.24
C GLU A 280 -14.24 -36.00 4.54
N HIS A 281 -14.42 -36.81 5.59
CA HIS A 281 -13.44 -37.86 5.89
C HIS A 281 -13.34 -38.86 4.75
N THR A 282 -12.12 -39.21 4.37
CA THR A 282 -11.82 -40.09 3.22
C THR A 282 -12.59 -41.42 3.26
N GLN A 283 -12.79 -42.01 4.44
CA GLN A 283 -13.59 -43.24 4.61
C GLN A 283 -15.07 -43.04 4.27
N THR A 284 -15.66 -41.90 4.71
CA THR A 284 -17.04 -41.53 4.39
C THR A 284 -17.19 -41.24 2.91
N PHE A 285 -16.21 -40.58 2.31
CA PHE A 285 -16.18 -40.30 0.87
C PHE A 285 -16.17 -41.60 0.04
N LYS A 286 -15.29 -42.56 0.36
CA LYS A 286 -15.23 -43.86 -0.32
C LYS A 286 -16.56 -44.61 -0.23
N SER A 287 -17.12 -44.68 0.98
CA SER A 287 -18.43 -45.31 1.18
C SER A 287 -19.55 -44.66 0.38
N ASN A 288 -19.56 -43.31 0.30
CA ASN A 288 -20.55 -42.55 -0.48
C ASN A 288 -20.35 -42.77 -1.98
N MET A 289 -19.11 -42.84 -2.49
CA MET A 289 -18.82 -43.11 -3.87
C MET A 289 -19.18 -44.51 -4.30
N THR A 290 -18.94 -45.51 -3.46
CA THR A 290 -19.38 -46.90 -3.68
C THR A 290 -20.89 -46.97 -3.78
N GLY A 291 -21.63 -46.33 -2.85
CA GLY A 291 -23.07 -46.24 -2.89
C GLY A 291 -23.61 -45.56 -4.17
N LYS A 292 -23.02 -44.42 -4.56
CA LYS A 292 -23.40 -43.74 -5.80
C LYS A 292 -23.10 -44.56 -7.05
N ARG A 293 -21.96 -45.26 -7.10
CA ARG A 293 -21.65 -46.18 -8.19
C ARG A 293 -22.68 -47.27 -8.37
N GLU A 294 -23.09 -47.88 -7.26
CA GLU A 294 -24.15 -48.91 -7.27
C GLU A 294 -25.51 -48.34 -7.76
N GLU A 295 -25.86 -47.17 -7.32
CA GLU A 295 -27.08 -46.48 -7.74
C GLU A 295 -27.05 -46.12 -9.23
N ILE A 296 -25.94 -45.56 -9.72
CA ILE A 296 -25.73 -45.23 -11.15
C ILE A 296 -25.80 -46.52 -11.97
N HIS A 297 -25.21 -47.64 -11.48
CA HIS A 297 -25.22 -48.91 -12.17
C HIS A 297 -26.66 -49.51 -12.23
N LYS A 298 -27.42 -49.40 -11.12
CA LYS A 298 -28.83 -49.82 -11.08
C LYS A 298 -29.68 -48.97 -12.07
N ASN A 299 -29.48 -47.69 -12.10
CA ASN A 299 -30.26 -46.79 -12.97
C ASN A 299 -29.87 -46.97 -14.45
N ALA A 300 -28.60 -47.14 -14.78
CA ALA A 300 -28.16 -47.45 -16.13
C ALA A 300 -28.68 -48.80 -16.64
N ARG A 301 -28.72 -49.80 -15.76
CA ARG A 301 -29.28 -51.11 -16.07
C ARG A 301 -30.80 -51.08 -16.32
N ARG A 302 -31.53 -50.30 -15.49
CA ARG A 302 -32.97 -50.09 -15.67
C ARG A 302 -33.26 -49.33 -16.99
N TYR A 303 -32.47 -48.30 -17.32
CA TYR A 303 -32.59 -47.56 -18.56
C TYR A 303 -32.30 -48.42 -19.80
N TRP A 304 -31.23 -49.27 -19.71
CA TRP A 304 -30.94 -50.21 -20.78
C TRP A 304 -32.06 -51.26 -20.97
N GLN A 305 -32.62 -51.78 -19.88
CA GLN A 305 -33.73 -52.71 -19.95
C GLN A 305 -35.00 -52.09 -20.54
N SER A 306 -35.27 -50.82 -20.32
CA SER A 306 -36.45 -50.11 -20.81
C SER A 306 -36.31 -49.52 -22.20
N SER A 307 -35.10 -49.07 -22.60
CA SER A 307 -34.86 -48.35 -23.85
C SER A 307 -33.99 -49.07 -24.87
N GLY A 308 -33.32 -50.15 -24.50
CA GLY A 308 -32.36 -50.86 -25.32
C GLY A 308 -31.12 -50.07 -25.71
N ARG A 309 -30.90 -48.87 -25.15
CA ARG A 309 -29.79 -47.98 -25.42
C ARG A 309 -28.87 -47.81 -24.22
N LYS A 310 -27.58 -47.71 -24.47
CA LYS A 310 -26.57 -47.40 -23.43
C LYS A 310 -26.65 -45.90 -23.10
N ASP A 311 -26.79 -45.60 -21.81
CA ASP A 311 -26.72 -44.24 -21.30
C ASP A 311 -25.25 -43.80 -21.19
N LYS A 312 -24.84 -42.93 -22.08
CA LYS A 312 -23.47 -42.38 -22.13
C LYS A 312 -23.12 -41.52 -20.91
N GLU A 313 -24.11 -40.80 -20.39
CA GLU A 313 -23.91 -39.97 -19.18
C GLU A 313 -23.75 -40.81 -17.93
N ALA A 314 -24.57 -41.87 -17.79
CA ALA A 314 -24.43 -42.81 -16.68
C ALA A 314 -23.11 -43.58 -16.75
N GLN A 315 -22.62 -43.90 -17.94
CA GLN A 315 -21.31 -44.56 -18.11
C GLN A 315 -20.15 -43.62 -17.72
N LYS A 316 -20.20 -42.37 -18.15
CA LYS A 316 -19.22 -41.36 -17.76
C LYS A 316 -19.23 -41.07 -16.25
N ALA A 317 -20.41 -40.95 -15.63
CA ALA A 317 -20.57 -40.79 -14.20
C ALA A 317 -20.05 -42.01 -13.40
N PHE A 318 -20.22 -43.22 -13.94
CA PHE A 318 -19.70 -44.45 -13.35
C PHE A 318 -18.15 -44.49 -13.38
N GLU A 319 -17.54 -44.06 -14.48
CA GLU A 319 -16.05 -43.96 -14.59
C GLU A 319 -15.49 -42.94 -13.61
N LEU A 320 -16.13 -41.76 -13.48
CA LEU A 320 -15.77 -40.75 -12.49
C LEU A 320 -15.89 -41.25 -11.05
N ALA A 321 -16.96 -41.97 -10.72
CA ALA A 321 -17.15 -42.59 -9.41
C ALA A 321 -16.08 -43.65 -9.10
N LYS A 322 -15.65 -44.40 -10.11
CA LYS A 322 -14.57 -45.39 -9.97
C LYS A 322 -13.23 -44.73 -9.67
N ILE A 323 -12.89 -43.65 -10.38
CA ILE A 323 -11.70 -42.86 -10.09
C ILE A 323 -11.69 -42.36 -8.65
N GLY A 324 -12.85 -41.93 -8.12
CA GLY A 324 -12.97 -41.50 -6.72
C GLY A 324 -12.79 -42.62 -5.67
N GLU A 325 -12.99 -43.90 -6.05
CA GLU A 325 -12.73 -45.03 -5.15
C GLU A 325 -11.23 -45.37 -5.05
N ASP A 326 -10.46 -45.12 -6.09
CA ASP A 326 -9.05 -45.48 -6.18
C ASP A 326 -8.12 -44.46 -5.47
N VAL A 327 -8.68 -43.39 -4.86
CA VAL A 327 -7.92 -42.37 -4.15
C VAL A 327 -7.29 -42.91 -2.87
N ASP A 328 -5.96 -42.74 -2.72
CA ASP A 328 -5.20 -43.14 -1.54
C ASP A 328 -5.65 -42.36 -0.29
N PRO A 329 -5.79 -42.99 0.86
CA PRO A 329 -6.28 -42.37 2.12
C PRO A 329 -5.25 -41.47 2.83
N SER A 330 -4.22 -40.98 2.16
CA SER A 330 -3.29 -40.03 2.77
C SER A 330 -3.99 -38.74 3.17
N ILE A 331 -3.50 -38.04 4.20
CA ILE A 331 -4.06 -36.78 4.71
C ILE A 331 -4.08 -35.69 3.61
N GLU A 332 -3.18 -35.81 2.62
CA GLU A 332 -3.06 -34.89 1.48
C GLU A 332 -4.25 -34.97 0.52
N ASP A 333 -4.97 -36.10 0.50
CA ASP A 333 -6.12 -36.35 -0.38
C ASP A 333 -7.48 -36.10 0.29
N SER A 334 -7.52 -35.36 1.37
CA SER A 334 -8.79 -34.99 2.03
C SER A 334 -9.70 -34.23 1.07
N LYS A 335 -11.00 -34.63 1.07
CA LYS A 335 -12.02 -33.96 0.24
C LYS A 335 -12.72 -32.88 1.05
N ILE A 336 -13.13 -31.84 0.35
CA ILE A 336 -13.91 -30.74 0.92
C ILE A 336 -15.21 -30.57 0.15
N ARG A 337 -16.30 -30.50 0.87
CA ARG A 337 -17.60 -30.06 0.33
C ARG A 337 -17.70 -28.57 0.54
N TRP A 338 -18.00 -27.84 -0.51
CA TRP A 338 -18.10 -26.40 -0.42
C TRP A 338 -19.10 -25.81 -1.40
N GLN A 339 -19.55 -24.62 -1.08
CA GLN A 339 -20.51 -23.85 -1.83
C GLN A 339 -20.09 -22.39 -1.87
N MET A 340 -20.09 -21.78 -3.06
CA MET A 340 -19.82 -20.36 -3.22
C MET A 340 -21.10 -19.63 -3.63
N MET A 341 -21.47 -18.63 -2.85
CA MET A 341 -22.61 -17.74 -3.07
C MET A 341 -22.12 -16.32 -3.26
N LEU A 342 -22.71 -15.62 -4.25
CA LEU A 342 -22.42 -14.22 -4.56
C LEU A 342 -23.71 -13.42 -4.41
N ARG A 343 -23.81 -12.56 -3.39
CA ARG A 343 -24.92 -11.65 -3.23
C ARG A 343 -24.61 -10.30 -3.88
N ILE A 344 -25.44 -9.88 -4.79
CA ILE A 344 -25.36 -8.57 -5.45
C ILE A 344 -26.56 -7.70 -5.10
N ARG A 345 -26.39 -6.40 -5.17
CA ARG A 345 -27.39 -5.40 -4.77
C ARG A 345 -27.50 -4.29 -5.80
N ALA A 346 -28.70 -3.71 -5.91
CA ALA A 346 -28.95 -2.54 -6.73
C ALA A 346 -30.18 -1.77 -6.24
N ASN A 347 -30.27 -0.49 -6.57
CA ASN A 347 -31.41 0.36 -6.24
C ASN A 347 -32.60 0.14 -7.17
N THR A 348 -32.40 -0.57 -8.28
CA THR A 348 -33.48 -0.92 -9.25
C THR A 348 -33.30 -2.36 -9.72
N GLN A 349 -34.42 -2.99 -10.09
CA GLN A 349 -34.42 -4.36 -10.63
C GLN A 349 -33.60 -4.46 -11.93
N ASP A 350 -33.75 -3.49 -12.84
CA ASP A 350 -33.01 -3.47 -14.11
C ASP A 350 -31.49 -3.42 -13.89
N MET A 351 -31.04 -2.59 -12.96
CA MET A 351 -29.62 -2.52 -12.59
C MET A 351 -29.13 -3.83 -11.95
N LEU A 352 -29.98 -4.49 -11.12
CA LEU A 352 -29.66 -5.79 -10.54
C LEU A 352 -29.48 -6.87 -11.62
N MET A 353 -30.36 -6.89 -12.62
CA MET A 353 -30.24 -7.79 -13.78
C MET A 353 -28.92 -7.58 -14.53
N LYS A 354 -28.61 -6.33 -14.90
CA LYS A 354 -27.37 -5.99 -15.59
C LYS A 354 -26.12 -6.40 -14.80
N ARG A 355 -26.13 -6.22 -13.48
CA ARG A 355 -25.02 -6.67 -12.59
C ARG A 355 -24.93 -8.19 -12.56
N SER A 356 -26.06 -8.90 -12.49
CA SER A 356 -26.12 -10.37 -12.55
C SER A 356 -25.51 -10.91 -13.82
N ASP A 357 -25.94 -10.39 -14.98
CA ASP A 357 -25.46 -10.82 -16.29
C ASP A 357 -23.95 -10.56 -16.45
N LYS A 358 -23.48 -9.42 -15.93
CA LYS A 358 -22.06 -9.09 -15.98
C LYS A 358 -21.23 -10.09 -15.19
N LEU A 359 -21.68 -10.49 -13.99
CA LEU A 359 -21.01 -11.49 -13.18
C LEU A 359 -21.05 -12.87 -13.83
N GLN A 360 -22.23 -13.32 -14.29
CA GLN A 360 -22.39 -14.63 -14.93
C GLN A 360 -21.42 -14.77 -16.12
N LYS A 361 -21.42 -13.80 -17.06
CA LYS A 361 -20.52 -13.82 -18.23
C LYS A 361 -19.05 -13.85 -17.82
N ARG A 362 -18.67 -13.11 -16.77
CA ARG A 362 -17.28 -13.07 -16.30
C ARG A 362 -16.83 -14.38 -15.72
N PHE A 363 -17.66 -14.99 -14.89
CA PHE A 363 -17.37 -16.28 -14.27
C PHE A 363 -17.43 -17.44 -15.29
N GLU A 364 -18.35 -17.39 -16.23
CA GLU A 364 -18.38 -18.34 -17.35
C GLU A 364 -17.08 -18.35 -18.15
N GLY A 365 -16.51 -17.17 -18.43
CA GLY A 365 -15.19 -17.04 -19.06
C GLY A 365 -14.05 -17.63 -18.21
N LYS A 366 -14.26 -17.90 -16.93
CA LYS A 366 -13.32 -18.57 -16.01
C LYS A 366 -13.75 -20.01 -15.68
N ARG A 367 -14.64 -20.58 -16.45
CA ARG A 367 -15.17 -21.95 -16.31
C ARG A 367 -15.94 -22.20 -14.99
N ILE A 368 -16.55 -21.15 -14.45
CA ILE A 368 -17.43 -21.24 -13.29
C ILE A 368 -18.84 -20.82 -13.74
N GLN A 369 -19.80 -21.72 -13.67
CA GLN A 369 -21.19 -21.42 -14.00
C GLN A 369 -21.89 -20.87 -12.76
N LEU A 370 -22.40 -19.63 -12.85
CA LEU A 370 -23.22 -19.03 -11.81
C LEU A 370 -24.70 -19.17 -12.18
N THR A 371 -25.49 -19.65 -11.23
CA THR A 371 -26.95 -19.79 -11.35
C THR A 371 -27.64 -18.91 -10.31
N TYR A 372 -28.77 -18.30 -10.64
CA TYR A 372 -29.55 -17.50 -9.68
C TYR A 372 -30.81 -18.26 -9.18
N ALA A 373 -30.81 -19.55 -9.14
CA ALA A 373 -31.79 -20.44 -8.51
C ALA A 373 -33.19 -19.83 -8.37
N ILE A 374 -34.04 -19.96 -9.42
CA ILE A 374 -35.38 -19.41 -9.44
C ILE A 374 -36.23 -20.08 -8.35
N GLY A 375 -36.93 -19.28 -7.51
CA GLY A 375 -37.77 -19.78 -6.42
C GLY A 375 -37.06 -20.22 -5.16
N GLU A 376 -35.70 -20.15 -5.09
CA GLU A 376 -34.90 -20.56 -3.93
C GLU A 376 -34.17 -19.37 -3.25
N GLN A 377 -34.49 -18.14 -3.65
CA GLN A 377 -33.75 -16.95 -3.13
C GLN A 377 -33.91 -16.75 -1.63
N GLU A 378 -35.08 -17.10 -1.07
CA GLU A 378 -35.35 -17.06 0.36
C GLU A 378 -34.43 -18.04 1.12
N GLN A 379 -34.37 -19.29 0.66
CA GLN A 379 -33.53 -20.32 1.25
C GLN A 379 -32.04 -19.94 1.13
N LEU A 380 -31.64 -19.42 -0.02
CA LEU A 380 -30.26 -18.96 -0.23
C LEU A 380 -29.89 -17.79 0.69
N ALA A 381 -30.81 -16.88 0.95
CA ALA A 381 -30.60 -15.78 1.89
C ALA A 381 -30.39 -16.29 3.33
N GLU A 382 -31.15 -17.32 3.75
CA GLU A 382 -30.93 -17.98 5.05
C GLU A 382 -29.56 -18.69 5.12
N HIS A 383 -29.12 -19.26 4.00
CA HIS A 383 -27.82 -19.94 3.94
C HIS A 383 -26.62 -18.99 3.96
N LEU A 384 -26.81 -17.67 3.90
CA LEU A 384 -25.74 -16.71 4.10
C LEU A 384 -25.19 -16.71 5.54
N PHE A 385 -26.03 -17.08 6.52
CA PHE A 385 -25.63 -17.07 7.92
C PHE A 385 -24.71 -18.25 8.30
N PRO A 386 -23.73 -18.03 9.20
CA PRO A 386 -22.76 -19.07 9.57
C PRO A 386 -23.38 -20.32 10.16
N TYR A 387 -24.46 -20.17 10.94
CA TYR A 387 -25.15 -21.25 11.65
C TYR A 387 -26.06 -22.11 10.75
N LYS A 388 -26.25 -21.72 9.49
CA LYS A 388 -27.01 -22.55 8.53
C LYS A 388 -26.04 -23.40 7.71
N ASN A 389 -26.37 -24.68 7.55
CA ASN A 389 -25.59 -25.57 6.70
C ASN A 389 -25.64 -25.15 5.22
N SER A 390 -24.68 -25.61 4.41
CA SER A 390 -24.68 -25.39 2.97
C SER A 390 -25.92 -26.01 2.31
N CYS A 391 -26.40 -25.38 1.24
CA CYS A 391 -27.54 -25.88 0.48
C CYS A 391 -27.14 -27.14 -0.28
N TYR A 392 -27.78 -28.26 0.00
CA TYR A 392 -27.42 -29.58 -0.50
C TYR A 392 -27.34 -29.67 -2.04
N ARG A 393 -28.14 -28.88 -2.75
CA ARG A 393 -28.25 -28.97 -4.23
C ARG A 393 -27.04 -28.37 -4.98
N TYR A 394 -26.30 -27.49 -4.35
CA TYR A 394 -25.26 -26.68 -5.02
C TYR A 394 -23.89 -26.88 -4.36
N VAL A 395 -23.64 -28.03 -3.81
CA VAL A 395 -22.39 -28.37 -3.14
C VAL A 395 -21.40 -28.90 -4.16
N ASN A 396 -20.22 -28.30 -4.21
CA ASN A 396 -19.08 -28.80 -4.97
C ASN A 396 -18.25 -29.70 -4.05
N LEU A 397 -17.79 -30.81 -4.58
CA LEU A 397 -16.89 -31.72 -3.89
C LEU A 397 -15.54 -31.71 -4.62
N THR A 398 -14.49 -31.27 -3.94
CA THR A 398 -13.16 -31.14 -4.52
C THR A 398 -12.08 -31.59 -3.53
N ASP A 399 -10.84 -31.62 -3.97
CA ASP A 399 -9.70 -31.74 -3.07
C ASP A 399 -9.51 -30.45 -2.29
N VAL A 400 -8.99 -30.53 -1.06
CA VAL A 400 -8.73 -29.35 -0.24
C VAL A 400 -7.67 -28.46 -0.90
N LEU A 401 -6.68 -29.04 -1.57
CA LEU A 401 -5.68 -28.29 -2.31
C LEU A 401 -6.31 -27.50 -3.48
N TYR A 402 -7.22 -28.13 -4.24
CA TYR A 402 -7.96 -27.41 -5.30
C TYR A 402 -8.78 -26.25 -4.74
N PHE A 403 -9.46 -26.47 -3.62
CA PHE A 403 -10.17 -25.40 -2.91
C PHE A 403 -9.23 -24.28 -2.47
N ALA A 404 -8.04 -24.60 -1.98
CA ALA A 404 -7.04 -23.63 -1.56
C ALA A 404 -6.54 -22.74 -2.73
N HIS A 405 -6.51 -23.29 -3.96
CA HIS A 405 -6.12 -22.53 -5.16
C HIS A 405 -7.05 -21.34 -5.47
N PHE A 406 -8.28 -21.33 -4.98
CA PHE A 406 -9.15 -20.15 -5.08
C PHE A 406 -8.63 -18.95 -4.27
N ASN A 407 -7.74 -19.20 -3.31
CA ASN A 407 -7.09 -18.19 -2.49
C ASN A 407 -8.08 -17.13 -1.97
N PHE A 408 -9.09 -17.59 -1.25
CA PHE A 408 -10.15 -16.72 -0.71
C PHE A 408 -9.66 -15.65 0.27
N PHE A 409 -8.43 -15.77 0.77
CA PHE A 409 -7.78 -14.77 1.59
C PHE A 409 -6.99 -13.74 0.77
N GLY A 410 -6.94 -13.92 -0.54
CA GLY A 410 -6.35 -12.98 -1.47
C GLY A 410 -7.23 -11.75 -1.67
N GLY A 411 -6.59 -10.66 -2.06
CA GLY A 411 -7.28 -9.42 -2.38
C GLY A 411 -6.33 -8.32 -2.82
N LEU A 412 -6.88 -7.16 -3.07
CA LEU A 412 -6.12 -5.94 -3.33
C LEU A 412 -5.94 -5.20 -1.99
N TYR A 413 -4.91 -5.57 -1.25
CA TYR A 413 -4.56 -4.89 0.00
C TYR A 413 -3.18 -4.26 -0.11
N ILE A 414 -3.14 -2.93 -0.08
CA ILE A 414 -1.91 -2.15 -0.10
C ILE A 414 -2.09 -0.88 0.71
N GLY A 415 -0.99 -0.40 1.30
CA GLY A 415 -1.03 0.74 2.20
C GLY A 415 -1.67 0.42 3.56
N GLU A 416 -2.06 1.45 4.29
CA GLU A 416 -2.65 1.35 5.61
C GLU A 416 -4.18 1.44 5.54
N ALA A 417 -4.85 0.70 6.41
CA ALA A 417 -6.32 0.66 6.45
C ALA A 417 -6.91 1.94 7.05
N ASP A 418 -6.35 2.38 8.18
CA ASP A 418 -6.90 3.38 9.09
C ASP A 418 -5.93 4.53 9.40
N LYS A 419 -4.66 4.43 8.95
CA LYS A 419 -3.59 5.40 9.23
C LYS A 419 -3.05 6.04 7.96
N GLY A 420 -2.27 7.11 8.14
CA GLY A 420 -1.54 7.74 7.05
C GLY A 420 -2.37 8.63 6.13
N VAL A 421 -1.72 9.11 5.08
CA VAL A 421 -2.27 10.02 4.08
C VAL A 421 -2.43 9.36 2.72
N VAL A 422 -3.42 9.77 1.93
CA VAL A 422 -3.65 9.25 0.58
C VAL A 422 -2.62 9.86 -0.36
N LEU A 423 -1.75 9.03 -0.92
CA LEU A 423 -0.72 9.44 -1.87
C LEU A 423 -1.08 9.02 -3.30
N THR A 424 -1.67 7.86 -3.46
CA THR A 424 -2.06 7.29 -4.77
C THR A 424 -3.40 6.59 -4.68
N TYR A 425 -3.94 6.19 -5.83
CA TYR A 425 -5.09 5.29 -5.94
C TYR A 425 -4.70 4.02 -6.66
N THR A 426 -5.25 2.88 -6.24
CA THR A 426 -5.01 1.59 -6.91
C THR A 426 -5.61 1.57 -8.32
N ARG A 427 -5.03 0.75 -9.21
CA ARG A 427 -5.59 0.44 -10.52
C ARG A 427 -5.98 -1.04 -10.60
N PRO A 428 -7.13 -1.37 -11.17
CA PRO A 428 -8.19 -0.49 -11.75
C PRO A 428 -9.26 -0.03 -10.75
N ALA A 429 -9.20 -0.41 -9.47
CA ALA A 429 -10.28 -0.23 -8.50
C ALA A 429 -10.43 1.20 -7.96
N ASP A 430 -9.45 2.08 -8.22
CA ASP A 430 -9.44 3.47 -7.73
C ASP A 430 -9.56 3.62 -6.21
N LEU A 431 -9.05 2.64 -5.45
CA LEU A 431 -9.06 2.68 -3.98
C LEU A 431 -7.93 3.60 -3.49
N PRO A 432 -8.19 4.47 -2.51
CA PRO A 432 -7.16 5.33 -1.94
C PRO A 432 -6.10 4.47 -1.22
N VAL A 433 -4.84 4.68 -1.59
CA VAL A 433 -3.68 4.07 -0.94
C VAL A 433 -3.18 5.04 0.12
N ARG A 434 -3.37 4.69 1.37
CA ARG A 434 -2.91 5.48 2.52
C ARG A 434 -1.52 5.01 2.92
N ILE A 435 -0.64 5.95 3.16
CA ILE A 435 0.75 5.68 3.56
C ILE A 435 1.02 6.41 4.87
N ASP A 436 1.44 5.67 5.89
CA ASP A 436 1.97 6.26 7.12
C ASP A 436 3.44 6.63 6.87
N ILE A 437 3.66 7.92 6.65
CA ILE A 437 4.98 8.47 6.29
C ILE A 437 5.99 8.28 7.44
N GLU A 438 5.54 8.23 8.67
CA GLU A 438 6.42 8.08 9.85
C GLU A 438 6.64 6.62 10.26
N ALA A 439 5.86 5.67 9.75
CA ALA A 439 5.99 4.28 10.15
C ALA A 439 7.43 3.72 10.02
N PRO A 440 8.17 4.00 8.92
CA PRO A 440 9.57 3.57 8.80
C PRO A 440 10.49 4.22 9.84
N ILE A 441 10.30 5.52 10.09
CA ILE A 441 11.12 6.28 11.05
C ILE A 441 10.89 5.73 12.47
N LYS A 442 9.65 5.39 12.80
CA LYS A 442 9.25 4.82 14.10
C LYS A 442 9.60 3.33 14.26
N GLY A 443 10.14 2.70 13.22
CA GLY A 443 10.50 1.28 13.24
C GLY A 443 9.30 0.33 13.23
N LEU A 444 8.17 0.77 12.70
CA LEU A 444 6.92 0.02 12.63
C LEU A 444 6.77 -0.77 11.30
N THR A 445 7.86 -0.92 10.54
CA THR A 445 7.86 -1.55 9.21
C THR A 445 8.78 -2.75 9.16
N GLN A 446 8.50 -3.70 8.27
CA GLN A 446 9.33 -4.90 8.11
C GLN A 446 10.74 -4.57 7.59
N THR A 447 10.85 -3.68 6.61
CA THR A 447 12.14 -3.31 6.00
C THR A 447 13.01 -2.45 6.89
N GLY A 448 12.43 -1.76 7.85
CA GLY A 448 13.14 -0.85 8.75
C GLY A 448 13.83 0.34 8.07
N SER A 449 13.61 0.56 6.76
CA SER A 449 14.21 1.66 6.01
C SER A 449 13.22 2.81 5.79
N SER A 450 13.70 4.04 5.97
CA SER A 450 12.97 5.28 5.71
C SER A 450 13.21 5.87 4.31
N THR A 451 13.89 5.14 3.43
CA THR A 451 14.19 5.57 2.07
C THR A 451 13.08 5.17 1.10
N VAL A 452 12.73 6.10 0.21
CA VAL A 452 11.74 5.93 -0.86
C VAL A 452 12.38 6.25 -2.20
N ALA A 453 12.36 5.31 -3.14
CA ALA A 453 12.90 5.49 -4.47
C ALA A 453 11.79 5.72 -5.52
N PHE A 454 11.97 6.74 -6.35
CA PHE A 454 11.10 7.08 -7.47
C PHE A 454 11.88 6.88 -8.77
N VAL A 455 11.57 5.83 -9.49
CA VAL A 455 12.32 5.41 -10.69
C VAL A 455 11.44 5.45 -11.92
N GLY A 456 11.96 5.94 -13.04
CA GLY A 456 11.22 5.98 -14.30
C GLY A 456 11.77 7.02 -15.26
N GLU A 457 11.36 6.96 -16.53
CA GLU A 457 11.82 7.92 -17.54
C GLU A 457 11.31 9.33 -17.32
N THR A 458 11.90 10.27 -18.04
CA THR A 458 11.44 11.66 -18.08
C THR A 458 9.99 11.73 -18.56
N GLY A 459 9.13 12.43 -17.79
CA GLY A 459 7.70 12.52 -18.08
C GLY A 459 6.87 11.36 -17.50
N SER A 460 7.43 10.46 -16.69
CA SER A 460 6.69 9.39 -15.99
C SER A 460 5.98 9.87 -14.71
N GLY A 461 6.16 11.15 -14.32
CA GLY A 461 5.51 11.73 -13.12
C GLY A 461 6.27 11.52 -11.81
N LYS A 462 7.47 10.94 -11.81
CA LYS A 462 8.26 10.65 -10.59
C LYS A 462 8.53 11.88 -9.70
N SER A 463 8.95 13.01 -10.31
CA SER A 463 9.20 14.23 -9.53
C SER A 463 7.91 14.83 -8.95
N GLN A 464 6.77 14.63 -9.62
CA GLN A 464 5.47 15.09 -9.13
C GLN A 464 5.04 14.31 -7.89
N ILE A 465 5.10 12.97 -7.92
CA ILE A 465 4.72 12.14 -6.77
C ILE A 465 5.69 12.30 -5.60
N ALA A 466 7.00 12.48 -5.87
CA ALA A 466 7.99 12.73 -4.84
C ALA A 466 7.77 14.09 -4.14
N ASN A 467 7.49 15.15 -4.91
CA ASN A 467 7.11 16.44 -4.35
C ASN A 467 5.82 16.36 -3.53
N TYR A 468 4.83 15.60 -4.01
CA TYR A 468 3.57 15.43 -3.29
C TYR A 468 3.79 14.69 -1.97
N PHE A 469 4.61 13.63 -1.97
CA PHE A 469 5.00 12.93 -0.75
C PHE A 469 5.68 13.88 0.25
N ALA A 470 6.66 14.68 -0.20
CA ALA A 470 7.35 15.64 0.63
C ALA A 470 6.39 16.69 1.22
N LEU A 471 5.47 17.23 0.42
CA LEU A 471 4.47 18.20 0.91
C LEU A 471 3.51 17.59 1.94
N LEU A 472 3.06 16.34 1.72
CA LEU A 472 2.21 15.65 2.70
C LEU A 472 2.95 15.42 4.02
N SER A 473 4.26 15.11 3.98
CA SER A 473 5.07 14.98 5.20
C SER A 473 5.18 16.31 5.96
N MET A 474 5.33 17.43 5.24
CA MET A 474 5.36 18.77 5.85
C MET A 474 4.00 19.18 6.43
N ILE A 475 2.92 18.99 5.67
CA ILE A 475 1.59 19.46 6.07
C ILE A 475 1.05 18.65 7.25
N PHE A 476 1.10 17.31 7.19
CA PHE A 476 0.41 16.45 8.15
C PHE A 476 1.28 15.93 9.28
N TYR A 477 2.59 15.87 9.07
CA TYR A 477 3.53 15.33 10.04
C TYR A 477 4.51 16.39 10.58
N GLY A 478 4.41 17.63 10.10
CA GLY A 478 5.27 18.74 10.55
C GLY A 478 6.75 18.56 10.19
N HIS A 479 7.07 17.73 9.18
CA HIS A 479 8.44 17.51 8.76
C HIS A 479 9.07 18.80 8.21
N ARG A 480 10.31 19.07 8.59
CA ARG A 480 11.16 20.02 7.89
C ARG A 480 11.65 19.39 6.59
N LEU A 481 11.55 20.12 5.49
CA LEU A 481 11.96 19.63 4.19
C LEU A 481 13.29 20.24 3.74
N LEU A 482 14.15 19.42 3.15
CA LEU A 482 15.30 19.86 2.37
C LEU A 482 15.26 19.18 1.00
N LEU A 483 15.11 19.96 -0.05
CA LEU A 483 15.09 19.50 -1.43
C LEU A 483 16.33 19.98 -2.16
N VAL A 484 17.03 19.08 -2.82
CA VAL A 484 18.14 19.37 -3.72
C VAL A 484 17.70 19.07 -5.14
N ASP A 485 17.53 20.16 -5.93
CA ASP A 485 17.03 20.11 -7.30
C ASP A 485 18.05 20.76 -8.26
N PRO A 486 18.93 19.96 -8.87
CA PRO A 486 19.92 20.48 -9.78
C PRO A 486 19.36 21.16 -11.04
N LYS A 487 18.13 20.82 -11.45
CA LYS A 487 17.50 21.38 -12.66
C LYS A 487 16.80 22.72 -12.42
N GLY A 488 16.45 23.04 -11.19
CA GLY A 488 15.73 24.25 -10.84
C GLY A 488 14.26 24.29 -11.27
N ASP A 489 13.64 23.14 -11.50
CA ASP A 489 12.27 23.04 -12.00
C ASP A 489 11.18 23.41 -10.96
N ARG A 490 11.56 23.60 -9.68
CA ARG A 490 10.62 23.79 -8.55
C ARG A 490 10.30 25.24 -8.19
N HIS A 491 10.72 26.22 -8.98
CA HIS A 491 10.43 27.65 -8.70
C HIS A 491 8.92 27.95 -8.64
N LYS A 492 8.08 27.22 -9.40
CA LYS A 492 6.62 27.37 -9.34
C LYS A 492 6.05 26.86 -8.01
N LEU A 493 6.66 25.80 -7.46
CA LEU A 493 6.28 25.27 -6.16
C LEU A 493 6.61 26.27 -5.04
N VAL A 494 7.79 26.88 -5.07
CA VAL A 494 8.18 27.94 -4.14
C VAL A 494 7.15 29.08 -4.19
N LYS A 495 6.86 29.60 -5.40
CA LYS A 495 5.85 30.67 -5.58
C LYS A 495 4.46 30.28 -5.09
N LEU A 496 4.07 29.02 -5.21
CA LEU A 496 2.81 28.53 -4.68
C LEU A 496 2.82 28.57 -3.15
N LEU A 497 3.87 28.02 -2.54
CA LEU A 497 3.98 27.93 -1.08
C LEU A 497 4.02 29.31 -0.40
N ASP A 498 4.73 30.28 -0.99
CA ASP A 498 4.85 31.65 -0.50
C ASP A 498 3.50 32.40 -0.45
N ARG A 499 2.47 31.96 -1.22
CA ARG A 499 1.10 32.49 -1.09
C ARG A 499 0.45 32.17 0.25
N PHE A 500 0.93 31.13 0.92
CA PHE A 500 0.37 30.66 2.20
C PHE A 500 1.13 31.22 3.43
N GLY A 501 2.25 31.86 3.22
CA GLY A 501 3.08 32.48 4.25
C GLY A 501 4.55 32.37 3.93
N ASP A 502 5.41 32.75 4.87
CA ASP A 502 6.88 32.67 4.76
C ASP A 502 7.34 31.23 5.03
N LEU A 503 6.98 30.31 4.12
CA LEU A 503 7.20 28.88 4.27
C LEU A 503 8.51 28.41 3.64
N THR A 504 9.10 29.20 2.74
CA THR A 504 10.19 28.71 1.89
C THR A 504 11.51 29.44 2.15
N SER A 505 12.60 28.68 2.01
CA SER A 505 13.96 29.19 1.83
C SER A 505 14.51 28.61 0.55
N HIS A 506 14.88 29.45 -0.41
CA HIS A 506 15.34 29.02 -1.72
C HIS A 506 16.74 29.56 -2.00
N LEU A 507 17.69 28.65 -2.11
CA LEU A 507 19.07 28.91 -2.50
C LEU A 507 19.27 28.55 -3.98
N ILE A 508 19.72 29.49 -4.78
CA ILE A 508 20.07 29.27 -6.19
C ILE A 508 21.59 29.39 -6.35
N ILE A 509 22.29 28.27 -6.24
CA ILE A 509 23.76 28.22 -6.31
C ILE A 509 24.23 28.70 -7.70
N GLY A 510 25.19 29.64 -7.72
CA GLY A 510 25.74 30.22 -8.95
C GLY A 510 24.94 31.34 -9.57
N ASP A 511 23.81 31.75 -8.95
CA ASP A 511 23.08 32.95 -9.35
C ASP A 511 23.84 34.20 -8.94
N PRO A 512 23.86 35.29 -9.76
CA PRO A 512 24.48 36.56 -9.41
C PRO A 512 23.97 37.18 -8.10
N SER A 513 22.74 36.88 -7.69
CA SER A 513 22.15 37.36 -6.44
C SER A 513 22.69 36.64 -5.20
N CYS A 514 23.38 35.50 -5.37
CA CYS A 514 24.01 34.81 -4.25
C CYS A 514 25.16 35.65 -3.68
N PRO A 515 25.20 35.92 -2.37
CA PRO A 515 26.29 36.64 -1.74
C PRO A 515 27.61 35.90 -1.92
N ASN A 516 28.72 36.65 -2.04
CA ASN A 516 30.04 36.07 -1.93
C ASN A 516 30.19 35.42 -0.56
N GLY A 517 30.87 34.29 -0.47
CA GLY A 517 31.13 33.63 0.78
C GLY A 517 29.95 32.89 1.41
N MET A 518 28.94 32.56 0.62
CA MET A 518 27.81 31.76 1.11
C MET A 518 28.25 30.41 1.70
N PHE A 519 29.35 29.82 1.18
CA PHE A 519 29.97 28.60 1.67
C PHE A 519 31.26 28.84 2.45
N ASP A 520 31.50 30.08 2.85
CA ASP A 520 32.66 30.39 3.70
C ASP A 520 32.52 29.64 5.04
N ALA A 521 33.52 28.85 5.33
CA ALA A 521 33.52 27.98 6.52
C ALA A 521 33.34 28.77 7.83
N PHE A 522 33.87 29.99 7.91
CA PHE A 522 33.76 30.85 9.10
C PHE A 522 32.37 31.49 9.24
N LEU A 523 31.64 31.65 8.14
CA LEU A 523 30.26 32.17 8.13
C LEU A 523 29.22 31.04 8.37
N LEU A 524 29.55 29.79 7.96
CA LEU A 524 28.70 28.64 8.17
C LEU A 524 28.78 28.09 9.62
N HIS A 525 29.92 28.27 10.29
CA HIS A 525 30.16 27.75 11.63
C HIS A 525 30.53 28.90 12.64
N PRO A 526 29.65 29.90 12.80
CA PRO A 526 29.97 31.08 13.61
C PRO A 526 30.18 30.76 15.10
N ASP A 527 29.53 29.71 15.60
CA ASP A 527 29.53 29.32 17.01
C ASP A 527 30.62 28.30 17.35
N SER A 528 31.33 27.77 16.36
CA SER A 528 32.37 26.75 16.54
C SER A 528 33.67 27.10 15.79
N PRO A 529 34.54 27.94 16.33
CA PRO A 529 35.76 28.39 15.65
C PRO A 529 36.71 27.26 15.20
N LEU A 530 36.78 26.15 15.96
CA LEU A 530 37.62 24.99 15.64
C LEU A 530 37.07 24.21 14.45
N ASP A 531 35.73 24.03 14.39
CA ASP A 531 35.09 23.37 13.25
C ASP A 531 35.18 24.26 12.01
N ALA A 532 35.04 25.57 12.15
CA ALA A 532 35.20 26.53 11.06
C ALA A 532 36.60 26.44 10.46
N LEU A 533 37.64 26.41 11.29
CA LEU A 533 39.02 26.27 10.83
C LEU A 533 39.30 24.94 10.14
N ALA A 534 38.78 23.83 10.68
CA ALA A 534 38.89 22.51 10.08
C ALA A 534 38.21 22.47 8.71
N ALA A 535 37.00 23.02 8.59
CA ALA A 535 36.27 23.13 7.34
C ALA A 535 37.02 24.05 6.35
N ALA A 536 37.54 25.19 6.78
CA ALA A 536 38.32 26.10 5.95
C ALA A 536 39.56 25.43 5.37
N LYS A 537 40.31 24.66 6.16
CA LYS A 537 41.46 23.86 5.69
C LYS A 537 41.06 22.87 4.59
N ASN A 538 39.96 22.15 4.81
CA ASN A 538 39.44 21.22 3.79
C ASN A 538 39.06 21.93 2.50
N ASP A 539 38.42 23.10 2.59
CA ASP A 539 38.07 23.92 1.47
C ASP A 539 39.28 24.44 0.70
N ILE A 540 40.31 24.89 1.42
CA ILE A 540 41.59 25.34 0.83
C ILE A 540 42.25 24.19 0.06
N ILE A 541 42.36 23.02 0.67
CA ILE A 541 42.92 21.86 0.00
C ILE A 541 42.13 21.54 -1.27
N ALA A 542 40.84 21.53 -1.19
CA ALA A 542 39.95 21.17 -2.29
C ALA A 542 40.01 22.22 -3.43
N LEU A 543 39.97 23.52 -3.13
CA LEU A 543 40.10 24.62 -4.10
C LEU A 543 41.44 24.63 -4.80
N VAL A 544 42.52 24.46 -4.06
CA VAL A 544 43.88 24.43 -4.65
C VAL A 544 44.06 23.20 -5.55
N ARG A 545 43.60 22.03 -5.12
CA ARG A 545 43.64 20.81 -5.95
C ARG A 545 42.76 20.94 -7.21
N ALA A 546 41.67 21.71 -7.14
CA ALA A 546 40.86 21.98 -8.31
C ALA A 546 41.64 22.73 -9.41
N ILE A 547 42.57 23.64 -9.02
CA ILE A 547 43.45 24.36 -9.96
C ILE A 547 44.64 23.49 -10.34
N ASN A 548 45.35 22.97 -9.35
CA ASN A 548 46.56 22.18 -9.53
C ASN A 548 46.56 20.97 -8.59
N PRO A 549 46.24 19.78 -9.09
CA PRO A 549 46.13 18.55 -8.28
C PRO A 549 47.37 18.16 -7.56
N GLN A 550 48.54 18.60 -8.06
CA GLN A 550 49.86 18.22 -7.52
C GLN A 550 50.49 19.29 -6.63
N GLN A 551 49.77 20.39 -6.32
CA GLN A 551 50.32 21.43 -5.48
C GLN A 551 50.45 20.96 -4.03
N GLU A 552 51.64 21.02 -3.46
CA GLU A 552 51.84 20.84 -2.02
C GLU A 552 51.22 21.98 -1.23
N ILE A 553 50.59 21.67 -0.13
CA ILE A 553 49.84 22.59 0.72
C ILE A 553 50.37 22.48 2.13
N ASP A 554 50.99 23.57 2.61
CA ASP A 554 51.44 23.65 4.01
C ASP A 554 50.29 24.21 4.89
N LEU A 555 49.63 23.31 5.57
CA LEU A 555 48.55 23.66 6.49
C LEU A 555 48.96 24.43 7.73
N MET A 556 50.26 24.38 8.10
CA MET A 556 50.79 25.19 9.22
C MET A 556 50.66 26.68 8.93
N GLN A 557 50.88 27.11 7.68
CA GLN A 557 50.71 28.51 7.28
C GLN A 557 49.25 28.96 7.41
N VAL A 558 48.29 28.06 7.20
CA VAL A 558 46.89 28.34 7.40
C VAL A 558 46.55 28.54 8.89
N ASP A 559 47.13 27.68 9.79
CA ASP A 559 46.95 27.81 11.24
C ASP A 559 47.55 29.11 11.77
N GLU A 560 48.74 29.46 11.34
CA GLU A 560 49.40 30.72 11.75
C GLU A 560 48.63 31.95 11.24
N ALA A 561 48.10 31.93 9.99
CA ALA A 561 47.29 33.01 9.48
C ALA A 561 45.97 33.15 10.25
N TYR A 562 45.39 32.03 10.65
CA TYR A 562 44.18 32.00 11.49
C TYR A 562 44.42 32.56 12.89
N MET A 563 45.59 32.21 13.53
CA MET A 563 45.95 32.77 14.82
C MET A 563 46.05 34.30 14.78
N GLU A 564 46.69 34.82 13.76
CA GLU A 564 46.84 36.26 13.56
C GLU A 564 45.45 36.96 13.40
N LEU A 565 44.56 36.34 12.65
CA LEU A 565 43.20 36.86 12.54
C LEU A 565 42.42 36.76 13.83
N SER A 566 42.60 35.72 14.63
CA SER A 566 41.96 35.55 15.93
C SER A 566 42.43 36.61 16.91
N GLU A 567 43.73 36.97 16.93
CA GLU A 567 44.24 38.06 17.71
C GLU A 567 43.68 39.43 17.23
N ALA A 568 43.56 39.61 15.92
CA ALA A 568 42.98 40.83 15.34
C ALA A 568 41.46 40.94 15.72
N LEU A 569 40.73 39.85 15.72
CA LEU A 569 39.35 39.82 16.15
C LEU A 569 39.20 40.13 17.64
N ASN A 570 40.01 39.49 18.49
CA ASN A 570 40.01 39.71 19.94
C ASN A 570 40.43 41.17 20.30
N SER A 571 41.31 41.79 19.51
CA SER A 571 41.71 43.17 19.69
C SER A 571 40.72 44.20 19.10
N GLY A 572 39.64 43.76 18.47
CA GLY A 572 38.65 44.60 17.84
C GLY A 572 39.09 45.27 16.54
N LYS A 573 40.23 44.86 15.96
CA LYS A 573 40.70 45.39 14.66
C LYS A 573 39.88 44.90 13.48
N ILE A 574 39.26 43.74 13.60
CA ILE A 574 38.32 43.17 12.64
C ILE A 574 37.02 42.75 13.31
N THR A 575 35.96 42.75 12.57
CA THR A 575 34.61 42.36 13.10
C THR A 575 34.31 40.86 12.98
N ARG A 576 34.98 40.18 12.06
CA ARG A 576 34.80 38.76 11.79
C ARG A 576 35.99 38.18 11.04
N ILE A 577 36.17 36.87 11.16
CA ILE A 577 37.08 36.09 10.31
C ILE A 577 36.28 35.62 9.09
N THR A 578 36.93 35.68 7.91
CA THR A 578 36.40 35.15 6.66
C THR A 578 37.49 34.47 5.86
N MET A 579 37.14 33.58 4.94
CA MET A 579 38.07 32.91 4.05
C MET A 579 38.89 33.95 3.23
N ARG A 580 38.27 35.07 2.82
CA ARG A 580 38.93 36.13 2.09
C ARG A 580 40.07 36.75 2.92
N ARG A 581 39.77 37.12 4.16
CA ARG A 581 40.80 37.66 5.08
C ARG A 581 41.91 36.68 5.34
N LEU A 582 41.55 35.39 5.48
CA LEU A 582 42.55 34.35 5.65
C LEU A 582 43.51 34.28 4.47
N VAL A 583 43.01 34.30 3.25
CA VAL A 583 43.85 34.32 2.04
C VAL A 583 44.66 35.62 1.92
N ASP A 584 44.13 36.78 2.34
CA ASP A 584 44.90 38.03 2.35
C ASP A 584 46.06 38.00 3.34
N VAL A 585 45.91 37.44 4.53
CA VAL A 585 47.02 37.26 5.48
C VAL A 585 48.03 36.24 4.93
N MET A 586 47.56 35.18 4.31
CA MET A 586 48.42 34.15 3.70
C MET A 586 49.28 34.69 2.56
N MET A 587 48.90 35.80 1.90
CA MET A 587 49.73 36.44 0.86
C MET A 587 51.12 36.80 1.36
N ASN A 588 51.30 37.11 2.67
CA ASN A 588 52.57 37.47 3.25
C ASN A 588 53.34 36.24 3.76
N ARG A 589 52.71 35.07 3.90
CA ARG A 589 53.27 33.85 4.47
C ARG A 589 53.58 32.80 3.41
N ASP A 590 52.57 32.44 2.59
CA ASP A 590 52.71 31.55 1.44
C ASP A 590 52.09 32.21 0.18
N PRO A 591 52.88 33.08 -0.49
CA PRO A 591 52.37 33.81 -1.66
C PRO A 591 51.93 32.89 -2.82
N LYS A 592 52.53 31.68 -2.91
CA LYS A 592 52.19 30.74 -3.99
C LYS A 592 50.78 30.15 -3.79
N LEU A 593 50.52 29.70 -2.58
CA LEU A 593 49.21 29.15 -2.17
C LEU A 593 48.15 30.24 -2.22
N ALA A 594 48.44 31.41 -1.66
CA ALA A 594 47.50 32.53 -1.63
C ALA A 594 47.14 33.05 -3.04
N ARG A 595 48.09 33.13 -3.98
CA ARG A 595 47.77 33.50 -5.38
C ARG A 595 46.91 32.50 -6.09
N SER A 596 47.11 31.21 -5.87
CA SER A 596 46.21 30.18 -6.40
C SER A 596 44.77 30.40 -5.94
N LEU A 597 44.57 30.57 -4.63
CA LEU A 597 43.21 30.86 -4.08
C LEU A 597 42.68 32.23 -4.54
N TYR A 598 43.52 33.23 -4.64
CA TYR A 598 43.15 34.57 -5.06
C TYR A 598 42.57 34.58 -6.49
N SER A 599 43.11 33.75 -7.41
CA SER A 599 42.64 33.64 -8.79
C SER A 599 41.20 33.14 -8.89
N LEU A 600 40.70 32.41 -7.85
CA LEU A 600 39.36 31.88 -7.82
C LEU A 600 38.29 32.86 -7.27
N ARG A 601 38.69 33.97 -6.67
CA ARG A 601 37.76 34.91 -6.01
C ARG A 601 36.71 35.51 -6.95
N ASN A 602 37.06 35.64 -8.22
CA ASN A 602 36.15 36.19 -9.24
C ASN A 602 35.48 35.14 -10.11
N ASP A 603 35.75 33.85 -9.85
CA ASP A 603 35.03 32.76 -10.52
C ASP A 603 33.58 32.75 -10.05
N PRO A 604 32.60 32.62 -10.93
CA PRO A 604 31.18 32.69 -10.57
C PRO A 604 30.73 31.67 -9.53
N MET A 605 31.40 30.51 -9.45
CA MET A 605 31.09 29.43 -8.51
C MET A 605 32.04 29.43 -7.31
N ALA A 606 33.35 29.62 -7.52
CA ALA A 606 34.31 29.58 -6.42
C ALA A 606 34.20 30.79 -5.48
N ARG A 607 33.70 31.96 -5.96
CA ARG A 607 33.42 33.14 -5.12
C ARG A 607 32.53 32.86 -3.91
N LEU A 608 31.74 31.78 -3.98
CA LEU A 608 30.86 31.37 -2.89
C LEU A 608 31.62 30.88 -1.64
N PHE A 609 32.91 30.51 -1.76
CA PHE A 609 33.78 30.13 -0.64
C PHE A 609 34.46 31.35 0.03
N PHE A 610 34.45 32.52 -0.60
CA PHE A 610 35.21 33.69 -0.14
C PHE A 610 34.28 34.78 0.38
N GLY A 611 33.90 34.71 1.65
CA GLY A 611 33.15 35.76 2.33
C GLY A 611 34.02 37.00 2.57
N ASP A 612 33.40 38.16 2.63
CA ASP A 612 34.04 39.43 2.99
C ASP A 612 33.27 40.11 4.13
N ASP A 613 33.77 41.32 4.53
CA ASP A 613 33.18 42.04 5.66
C ASP A 613 31.76 42.51 5.40
N ASP A 614 31.45 42.75 4.15
CA ASP A 614 30.13 43.25 3.69
C ASP A 614 29.16 42.10 3.41
N THR A 615 29.61 40.83 3.53
CA THR A 615 28.74 39.68 3.32
C THR A 615 27.56 39.73 4.27
N ASP A 616 26.37 39.86 3.73
CA ASP A 616 25.13 39.88 4.50
C ASP A 616 24.84 38.48 5.07
N ILE A 617 25.14 38.27 6.35
CA ILE A 617 24.92 36.99 7.04
C ILE A 617 23.42 36.60 7.02
N SER A 618 22.51 37.58 6.93
CA SER A 618 21.07 37.26 6.87
C SER A 618 20.65 36.57 5.57
N LYS A 619 21.48 36.71 4.52
CA LYS A 619 21.29 36.04 3.22
C LYS A 619 22.12 34.75 3.07
N VAL A 620 22.95 34.41 4.06
CA VAL A 620 23.54 33.08 4.12
C VAL A 620 22.41 32.07 4.31
N PHE A 621 22.47 31.01 3.54
CA PHE A 621 21.39 30.02 3.50
C PHE A 621 21.08 29.49 4.91
N ARG A 622 19.82 29.64 5.33
CA ARG A 622 19.33 29.15 6.62
C ARG A 622 18.33 28.04 6.37
N LEU A 623 18.48 26.95 7.11
CA LEU A 623 17.62 25.77 7.05
C LEU A 623 16.41 25.90 8.01
N ASP A 624 15.96 27.10 8.32
CA ASP A 624 14.99 27.40 9.38
C ASP A 624 13.52 27.39 8.91
N ARG A 625 13.30 27.29 7.61
CA ARG A 625 11.94 27.26 7.04
C ARG A 625 11.38 25.84 6.97
N PRO A 626 10.03 25.69 6.96
CA PRO A 626 9.41 24.39 6.72
C PRO A 626 9.87 23.74 5.41
N PHE A 627 10.08 24.53 4.36
CA PHE A 627 10.48 24.10 3.04
C PHE A 627 11.78 24.79 2.62
N ASN A 628 12.86 24.03 2.51
CA ASN A 628 14.17 24.52 2.11
C ASN A 628 14.55 23.89 0.76
N LEU A 629 14.91 24.72 -0.23
CA LEU A 629 15.23 24.30 -1.59
C LEU A 629 16.61 24.78 -2.00
N ILE A 630 17.42 23.86 -2.52
CA ILE A 630 18.71 24.14 -3.15
C ILE A 630 18.59 23.85 -4.63
N THR A 631 18.89 24.84 -5.48
CA THR A 631 18.93 24.71 -6.95
C THR A 631 20.22 25.27 -7.49
N PHE A 632 20.49 25.03 -8.79
CA PHE A 632 21.70 25.54 -9.46
C PHE A 632 21.30 26.40 -10.66
N ALA A 633 21.91 27.60 -10.82
CA ALA A 633 21.68 28.51 -11.93
C ALA A 633 22.21 27.94 -13.24
N LYS A 634 23.38 27.31 -13.19
CA LYS A 634 24.02 26.62 -14.31
C LYS A 634 24.64 25.32 -13.83
N MET A 635 24.42 24.26 -14.59
CA MET A 635 25.13 23.00 -14.40
C MET A 635 26.10 22.75 -15.55
N PRO A 636 27.31 22.26 -15.27
CA PRO A 636 28.22 21.81 -16.34
C PRO A 636 27.52 20.70 -17.13
N VAL A 637 27.62 20.73 -18.45
CA VAL A 637 27.08 19.71 -19.32
C VAL A 637 28.01 18.50 -19.32
N TYR A 638 27.63 17.43 -18.65
CA TYR A 638 28.34 16.15 -18.70
C TYR A 638 27.90 15.39 -19.95
N SER A 639 28.84 15.06 -20.87
CA SER A 639 28.53 14.19 -22.01
C SER A 639 28.20 12.79 -21.55
N ARG A 640 27.19 12.15 -22.14
CA ARG A 640 26.77 10.77 -21.80
C ARG A 640 27.87 9.71 -21.95
N ASP A 641 28.88 10.01 -22.75
CA ASP A 641 29.95 9.05 -23.09
C ASP A 641 31.11 9.03 -22.10
N SER A 642 31.13 9.94 -21.13
CA SER A 642 32.17 9.97 -20.10
C SER A 642 31.80 9.15 -18.87
N LEU A 643 31.52 7.86 -19.05
CA LEU A 643 31.29 6.88 -17.94
C LEU A 643 32.54 6.65 -17.08
N THR A 644 33.70 7.15 -17.50
CA THR A 644 34.94 7.16 -16.74
C THR A 644 35.41 8.60 -16.60
N TYR A 645 34.71 9.38 -15.77
CA TYR A 645 35.21 10.71 -15.42
C TYR A 645 36.47 10.56 -14.59
N ASN A 646 37.60 10.84 -15.21
CA ASN A 646 38.86 10.97 -14.49
C ASN A 646 38.91 12.40 -13.92
N TYR A 647 38.84 12.56 -12.59
CA TYR A 647 38.90 13.84 -11.90
C TYR A 647 40.11 14.68 -12.37
N ASP A 648 41.24 14.00 -12.68
CA ASP A 648 42.47 14.61 -13.13
C ASP A 648 42.40 15.19 -14.56
N SER A 649 41.45 14.76 -15.39
CA SER A 649 41.29 15.23 -16.79
C SER A 649 40.13 16.24 -16.99
N GLY A 650 39.34 16.51 -15.93
CA GLY A 650 38.21 17.45 -15.99
C GLY A 650 38.66 18.90 -16.07
N ASN A 651 37.86 19.78 -16.70
CA ASN A 651 38.13 21.22 -16.69
C ASN A 651 37.91 21.80 -15.27
N LEU A 652 38.41 23.02 -15.03
CA LEU A 652 38.30 23.70 -13.74
C LEU A 652 36.85 23.86 -13.28
N GLU A 653 35.93 24.13 -14.17
CA GLU A 653 34.48 24.28 -13.88
C GLU A 653 33.88 23.00 -13.30
N HIS A 654 34.19 21.83 -13.87
CA HIS A 654 33.73 20.54 -13.34
C HIS A 654 34.31 20.24 -11.95
N ARG A 655 35.58 20.60 -11.71
CA ARG A 655 36.20 20.37 -10.40
C ARG A 655 35.60 21.30 -9.34
N ILE A 656 35.35 22.56 -9.64
CA ILE A 656 34.68 23.51 -8.74
C ILE A 656 33.25 23.03 -8.45
N PHE A 657 32.52 22.56 -9.47
CA PHE A 657 31.18 22.01 -9.27
C PHE A 657 31.16 20.80 -8.35
N SER A 658 32.20 19.92 -8.43
CA SER A 658 32.37 18.81 -7.49
C SER A 658 32.52 19.29 -6.06
N LEU A 659 33.27 20.36 -5.84
CA LEU A 659 33.45 20.95 -4.51
C LEU A 659 32.14 21.51 -3.96
N ILE A 660 31.33 22.15 -4.81
CA ILE A 660 30.02 22.67 -4.43
C ILE A 660 29.08 21.54 -4.03
N LEU A 661 29.09 20.42 -4.76
CA LEU A 661 28.32 19.25 -4.36
C LEU A 661 28.81 18.68 -3.01
N GLY A 662 30.11 18.75 -2.72
CA GLY A 662 30.66 18.46 -1.39
C GLY A 662 30.07 19.36 -0.31
N LYS A 663 29.91 20.68 -0.59
CA LYS A 663 29.27 21.63 0.32
C LYS A 663 27.76 21.38 0.48
N VAL A 664 27.08 21.03 -0.58
CA VAL A 664 25.66 20.60 -0.49
C VAL A 664 25.52 19.39 0.43
N ASN A 665 26.48 18.43 0.38
CA ASN A 665 26.51 17.34 1.33
C ASN A 665 26.71 17.80 2.77
N GLU A 666 27.61 18.74 3.01
CA GLU A 666 27.82 19.31 4.33
C GLU A 666 26.54 19.96 4.86
N ILE A 667 25.84 20.72 4.03
CA ILE A 667 24.53 21.29 4.35
C ILE A 667 23.49 20.20 4.65
N THR A 668 23.46 19.09 3.89
CA THR A 668 22.54 17.98 4.17
C THR A 668 22.83 17.32 5.51
N ASN A 669 24.12 17.15 5.85
CA ASN A 669 24.53 16.63 7.16
C ASN A 669 24.18 17.60 8.31
N MET A 670 24.35 18.93 8.08
CA MET A 670 23.91 19.92 9.06
C MET A 670 22.40 19.85 9.26
N PHE A 671 21.62 19.75 8.20
CA PHE A 671 20.18 19.61 8.28
C PHE A 671 19.74 18.39 9.10
N LEU A 672 20.39 17.25 8.90
CA LEU A 672 20.12 16.03 9.68
C LEU A 672 20.35 16.25 11.17
N ARG A 673 21.38 16.99 11.55
CA ARG A 673 21.77 17.22 12.95
C ARG A 673 21.01 18.37 13.62
N MET A 674 20.68 19.45 12.89
CA MET A 674 20.05 20.66 13.42
C MET A 674 18.71 20.37 14.12
N TYR A 675 17.92 19.47 13.58
CA TYR A 675 16.59 19.13 14.08
C TYR A 675 16.60 17.74 14.74
N LYS A 676 17.55 17.53 15.66
CA LYS A 676 17.64 16.27 16.41
C LYS A 676 16.35 16.01 17.17
N GLY A 677 15.77 14.83 17.02
CA GLY A 677 14.51 14.46 17.65
C GLY A 677 13.24 14.96 16.95
N GLN A 678 13.37 15.68 15.82
CA GLN A 678 12.26 16.08 14.96
C GLN A 678 12.30 15.30 13.64
N ALA A 679 11.13 14.92 13.15
CA ALA A 679 11.02 14.25 11.88
C ALA A 679 11.33 15.19 10.70
N LYS A 680 12.05 14.68 9.72
CA LYS A 680 12.56 15.41 8.56
C LYS A 680 12.32 14.64 7.28
N THR A 681 12.37 15.33 6.15
CA THR A 681 12.34 14.70 4.83
C THR A 681 13.36 15.38 3.92
N MET A 682 14.27 14.61 3.35
CA MET A 682 15.19 15.06 2.32
C MET A 682 14.77 14.48 0.97
N LEU A 683 14.88 15.29 -0.09
CA LEU A 683 14.61 14.88 -1.45
C LEU A 683 15.80 15.23 -2.35
N PHE A 684 16.33 14.20 -3.02
CA PHE A 684 17.39 14.33 -4.01
C PHE A 684 16.83 14.07 -5.41
N ASP A 685 16.71 15.14 -6.21
CA ASP A 685 16.34 14.98 -7.62
C ASP A 685 17.57 14.70 -8.47
N GLU A 686 17.39 13.97 -9.56
CA GLU A 686 18.47 13.54 -10.47
C GLU A 686 19.66 12.94 -9.71
N ALA A 687 19.40 12.00 -8.81
CA ALA A 687 20.43 11.38 -7.96
C ALA A 687 21.60 10.77 -8.78
N LYS A 688 21.41 10.48 -10.06
CA LYS A 688 22.48 10.10 -11.00
C LYS A 688 23.61 11.12 -11.07
N LEU A 689 23.32 12.41 -10.92
CA LEU A 689 24.36 13.44 -10.96
C LEU A 689 25.40 13.27 -9.85
N TYR A 690 24.97 12.74 -8.71
CA TYR A 690 25.90 12.43 -7.62
C TYR A 690 26.84 11.27 -7.97
N SER A 691 26.43 10.35 -8.87
CA SER A 691 27.32 9.27 -9.31
C SER A 691 28.40 9.73 -10.28
N THR A 692 28.21 10.87 -10.93
CA THR A 692 29.19 11.42 -11.88
C THR A 692 30.30 12.22 -11.21
N VAL A 693 30.18 12.45 -9.90
CA VAL A 693 31.13 13.26 -9.13
C VAL A 693 31.90 12.38 -8.14
N PRO A 694 33.23 12.51 -8.06
CA PRO A 694 34.01 11.78 -7.06
C PRO A 694 33.46 11.98 -5.64
N GLY A 695 33.16 10.89 -4.96
CA GLY A 695 32.58 10.94 -3.60
C GLY A 695 31.08 11.25 -3.55
N GLY A 696 30.44 11.66 -4.63
CA GLY A 696 29.02 12.05 -4.63
C GLY A 696 28.10 10.89 -4.30
N MET A 697 28.36 9.70 -4.83
CA MET A 697 27.55 8.52 -4.50
C MET A 697 27.69 8.12 -3.02
N SER A 698 28.88 8.28 -2.43
CA SER A 698 29.08 7.99 -0.99
C SER A 698 28.23 8.92 -0.11
N VAL A 699 27.91 10.12 -0.58
CA VAL A 699 26.99 11.06 0.08
C VAL A 699 25.59 10.45 0.18
N LEU A 700 25.05 9.98 -0.93
CA LEU A 700 23.73 9.37 -0.94
C LEU A 700 23.70 8.09 -0.09
N VAL A 701 24.73 7.25 -0.18
CA VAL A 701 24.83 6.01 0.60
C VAL A 701 24.93 6.34 2.10
N ASN A 702 25.78 7.27 2.51
CA ASN A 702 25.93 7.65 3.91
C ASN A 702 24.66 8.27 4.48
N ASN A 703 24.03 9.19 3.74
CA ASN A 703 22.76 9.78 4.15
C ASN A 703 21.66 8.71 4.27
N ASN A 704 21.62 7.74 3.35
CA ASN A 704 20.70 6.63 3.42
C ASN A 704 20.87 5.76 4.67
N LEU A 705 22.13 5.49 5.05
CA LEU A 705 22.43 4.69 6.25
C LEU A 705 22.04 5.38 7.56
N ILE A 706 22.23 6.70 7.65
CA ILE A 706 21.96 7.46 8.87
C ILE A 706 20.55 8.07 8.92
N ALA A 707 19.85 8.13 7.79
CA ALA A 707 18.55 8.80 7.69
C ALA A 707 17.56 8.33 8.78
N ARG A 708 17.43 7.04 8.99
CA ARG A 708 16.52 6.48 9.99
C ARG A 708 16.90 6.88 11.42
N SER A 709 18.17 6.78 11.78
CA SER A 709 18.66 7.14 13.14
C SER A 709 18.45 8.63 13.43
N GLU A 710 18.46 9.45 12.39
CA GLU A 710 18.23 10.89 12.47
C GLU A 710 16.75 11.28 12.21
N GLN A 711 15.85 10.32 12.22
CA GLN A 711 14.41 10.54 11.99
C GLN A 711 14.11 11.24 10.66
N CYS A 712 14.77 10.83 9.61
CA CYS A 712 14.66 11.43 8.29
C CYS A 712 14.14 10.43 7.25
N ASN A 713 13.14 10.84 6.47
CA ASN A 713 12.78 10.16 5.23
C ASN A 713 13.69 10.65 4.12
N MET A 714 14.28 9.73 3.38
CA MET A 714 15.12 10.04 2.22
C MET A 714 14.39 9.69 0.93
N LEU A 715 14.08 10.70 0.11
CA LEU A 715 13.42 10.55 -1.17
C LEU A 715 14.45 10.68 -2.29
N ILE A 716 14.55 9.65 -3.14
CA ILE A 716 15.55 9.60 -4.22
C ILE A 716 14.82 9.48 -5.56
N ILE A 717 15.11 10.39 -6.49
CA ILE A 717 14.53 10.37 -7.84
C ILE A 717 15.60 10.00 -8.87
N LEU A 718 15.31 8.99 -9.70
CA LEU A 718 16.20 8.41 -10.69
C LEU A 718 15.50 8.16 -12.02
N GLN A 719 16.29 8.11 -13.10
CA GLN A 719 15.74 7.80 -14.43
C GLN A 719 15.76 6.30 -14.74
N ASN A 720 16.78 5.57 -14.31
CA ASN A 720 16.94 4.14 -14.56
C ASN A 720 17.15 3.40 -13.25
N TRP A 721 16.74 2.16 -13.21
CA TRP A 721 16.98 1.26 -12.08
C TRP A 721 18.47 0.99 -11.88
N SER A 722 19.21 0.82 -12.98
CA SER A 722 20.66 0.59 -12.98
C SER A 722 21.48 1.77 -12.44
N ASP A 723 20.90 2.94 -12.27
CA ASP A 723 21.54 4.09 -11.65
C ASP A 723 21.59 3.98 -10.10
N LEU A 724 20.86 3.03 -9.50
CA LEU A 724 20.86 2.75 -8.07
C LEU A 724 21.93 1.72 -7.70
N PRO A 725 22.85 2.04 -6.79
CA PRO A 725 23.75 1.04 -6.21
C PRO A 725 22.96 0.02 -5.37
N ASP A 726 23.41 -1.23 -5.34
CA ASP A 726 22.79 -2.31 -4.54
C ASP A 726 22.68 -1.93 -3.05
N SER A 727 23.63 -1.17 -2.53
CA SER A 727 23.60 -0.69 -1.14
C SER A 727 22.41 0.24 -0.85
N ILE A 728 21.94 1.01 -1.84
CA ILE A 728 20.74 1.85 -1.71
C ILE A 728 19.51 1.01 -1.95
N ILE A 729 19.48 0.15 -2.99
CA ILE A 729 18.35 -0.74 -3.28
C ILE A 729 17.98 -1.56 -2.04
N ASN A 730 18.98 -2.22 -1.43
CA ASN A 730 18.79 -3.07 -0.25
C ASN A 730 18.33 -2.30 1.00
N ASN A 731 18.58 -0.99 1.05
CA ASN A 731 18.18 -0.10 2.12
C ASN A 731 16.99 0.81 1.72
N THR A 732 16.26 0.48 0.67
CA THR A 732 15.06 1.23 0.26
C THR A 732 13.81 0.49 0.72
N GLY A 733 12.95 1.18 1.46
CA GLY A 733 11.73 0.60 2.02
C GLY A 733 10.53 0.67 1.09
N GLN A 734 10.49 1.64 0.19
CA GLN A 734 9.36 1.83 -0.72
C GLN A 734 9.84 2.23 -2.11
N PHE A 735 9.14 1.75 -3.13
CA PHE A 735 9.46 2.04 -4.53
C PHE A 735 8.22 2.51 -5.29
N PHE A 736 8.40 3.58 -6.07
CA PHE A 736 7.44 4.05 -7.07
C PHE A 736 8.10 3.95 -8.44
N ILE A 737 7.69 2.98 -9.23
CA ILE A 737 8.29 2.69 -10.53
C ILE A 737 7.32 3.13 -11.62
N GLY A 738 7.69 4.19 -12.31
CA GLY A 738 6.95 4.73 -13.44
C GLY A 738 7.32 4.05 -14.76
N ASN A 739 6.75 4.57 -15.85
CA ASN A 739 6.97 4.01 -17.19
C ASN A 739 8.45 4.10 -17.61
N MET A 740 8.90 3.07 -18.32
CA MET A 740 10.24 2.90 -18.85
C MET A 740 10.20 2.40 -20.30
N LYS A 741 11.17 2.83 -21.13
CA LYS A 741 11.30 2.36 -22.52
C LYS A 741 12.14 1.10 -22.63
N SER A 742 13.17 0.99 -21.80
CA SER A 742 14.12 -0.11 -21.83
C SER A 742 13.47 -1.39 -21.28
N LYS A 743 13.39 -2.42 -22.11
CA LYS A 743 12.92 -3.74 -21.69
C LYS A 743 13.85 -4.37 -20.66
N ASP A 744 15.15 -4.16 -20.77
CA ASP A 744 16.14 -4.69 -19.84
C ASP A 744 15.99 -4.10 -18.45
N GLU A 745 15.74 -2.78 -18.36
CA GLU A 745 15.45 -2.12 -17.07
C GLU A 745 14.16 -2.67 -16.44
N ILE A 746 13.10 -2.82 -17.24
CA ILE A 746 11.83 -3.41 -16.77
C ILE A 746 12.06 -4.84 -16.27
N GLN A 747 12.80 -5.65 -17.02
CA GLN A 747 13.08 -7.04 -16.63
C GLN A 747 13.87 -7.10 -15.32
N ARG A 748 14.88 -6.25 -15.12
CA ARG A 748 15.64 -6.16 -13.86
C ARG A 748 14.73 -5.80 -12.68
N ILE A 749 13.82 -4.86 -12.87
CA ILE A 749 12.85 -4.46 -11.85
C ILE A 749 11.91 -5.62 -11.51
N LEU A 750 11.34 -6.27 -12.54
CA LEU A 750 10.42 -7.38 -12.31
C LEU A 750 11.13 -8.56 -11.62
N CYS A 751 12.36 -8.89 -12.00
CA CYS A 751 13.17 -9.89 -11.28
C CYS A 751 13.45 -9.51 -9.84
N HIS A 752 13.77 -8.22 -9.55
CA HIS A 752 14.01 -7.77 -8.18
C HIS A 752 12.78 -7.95 -7.28
N PHE A 753 11.59 -7.75 -7.84
CA PHE A 753 10.32 -7.88 -7.10
C PHE A 753 9.68 -9.27 -7.21
N ASP A 754 10.37 -10.27 -7.76
CA ASP A 754 9.83 -11.61 -8.03
C ASP A 754 8.54 -11.59 -8.88
N LEU A 755 8.48 -10.69 -9.86
CA LEU A 755 7.38 -10.53 -10.80
C LEU A 755 7.78 -10.88 -12.25
N ASP A 756 8.92 -11.56 -12.41
CA ASP A 756 9.41 -12.03 -13.69
C ASP A 756 8.38 -12.95 -14.36
N GLY A 757 8.28 -12.84 -15.69
CA GLY A 757 7.25 -13.57 -16.46
C GLY A 757 5.88 -12.87 -16.52
N ASN A 758 5.62 -11.81 -15.76
CA ASN A 758 4.38 -11.06 -15.86
C ASN A 758 4.36 -10.13 -17.08
N SER A 759 3.97 -10.71 -18.24
CA SER A 759 3.93 -9.98 -19.52
C SER A 759 2.97 -8.79 -19.51
N THR A 760 1.87 -8.88 -18.78
CA THR A 760 0.87 -7.79 -18.66
C THR A 760 1.48 -6.60 -17.93
N LEU A 761 2.15 -6.84 -16.81
CA LEU A 761 2.78 -5.76 -16.04
C LEU A 761 3.96 -5.15 -16.81
N SER A 762 4.76 -5.99 -17.49
CA SER A 762 5.82 -5.53 -18.40
C SER A 762 5.28 -4.61 -19.50
N ALA A 763 4.17 -4.99 -20.14
CA ALA A 763 3.51 -4.17 -21.16
C ALA A 763 3.01 -2.84 -20.56
N ILE A 764 2.39 -2.84 -19.39
CA ILE A 764 1.90 -1.63 -18.72
C ILE A 764 3.05 -0.68 -18.37
N LEU A 765 4.15 -1.20 -17.85
CA LEU A 765 5.34 -0.38 -17.53
C LEU A 765 6.04 0.16 -18.80
N GLN A 766 5.95 -0.57 -19.93
CA GLN A 766 6.50 -0.13 -21.20
C GLN A 766 5.57 0.81 -21.95
N ASP A 767 4.26 0.66 -21.75
CA ASP A 767 3.26 1.32 -22.58
C ASP A 767 3.09 2.78 -22.16
N ARG A 768 3.24 3.65 -23.17
CA ARG A 768 2.92 5.07 -23.12
C ARG A 768 1.55 5.35 -23.73
N THR A 769 0.65 4.37 -23.79
CA THR A 769 -0.65 4.57 -24.43
C THR A 769 -1.32 5.82 -23.85
N LYS A 770 -1.25 6.88 -24.62
CA LYS A 770 -2.21 7.94 -24.61
C LYS A 770 -3.54 7.27 -24.93
N GLU A 771 -4.45 7.19 -23.96
CA GLU A 771 -5.86 6.99 -24.33
C GLU A 771 -6.22 8.16 -25.24
N GLU A 772 -6.24 7.88 -26.53
CA GLU A 772 -6.66 8.84 -27.54
C GLU A 772 -8.12 9.19 -27.25
N GLY A 773 -8.38 10.44 -26.94
CA GLY A 773 -9.74 11.00 -26.92
C GLY A 773 -10.23 11.68 -25.67
N VAL A 774 -9.44 11.75 -24.59
CA VAL A 774 -9.84 12.52 -23.40
C VAL A 774 -8.73 13.52 -23.09
N ASP A 775 -9.09 14.81 -23.08
CA ASP A 775 -8.27 15.91 -22.55
C ASP A 775 -8.07 15.81 -21.02
N GLN A 776 -7.61 14.63 -20.57
CA GLN A 776 -7.32 14.38 -19.17
C GLN A 776 -5.82 14.59 -18.96
N ALA A 777 -5.51 15.36 -17.92
CA ALA A 777 -4.16 15.48 -17.38
C ALA A 777 -3.51 14.08 -17.35
N LYS A 778 -2.33 13.94 -17.99
CA LYS A 778 -1.59 12.67 -18.12
C LYS A 778 -1.65 11.90 -16.80
N GLN A 779 -2.42 10.82 -16.74
CA GLN A 779 -2.48 9.97 -15.56
C GLN A 779 -1.21 9.13 -15.54
N HIS A 780 -0.32 9.43 -14.59
CA HIS A 780 0.90 8.66 -14.41
C HIS A 780 0.61 7.42 -13.57
N ASN A 781 0.95 6.26 -14.10
CA ASN A 781 0.85 4.98 -13.42
C ASN A 781 2.19 4.60 -12.81
N PHE A 782 2.15 3.97 -11.64
CA PHE A 782 3.33 3.47 -10.94
C PHE A 782 3.09 2.04 -10.47
N LEU A 783 4.08 1.17 -10.64
CA LEU A 783 4.19 0.00 -9.81
C LEU A 783 4.69 0.48 -8.44
N TYR A 784 3.84 0.45 -7.45
CA TYR A 784 4.15 0.80 -6.08
C TYR A 784 4.45 -0.46 -5.28
N CYS A 785 5.60 -0.47 -4.62
CA CYS A 785 5.97 -1.46 -3.61
C CYS A 785 6.09 -0.76 -2.27
N ASP A 786 5.31 -1.18 -1.28
CA ASP A 786 5.31 -0.60 0.05
C ASP A 786 6.37 -1.24 0.97
N TYR A 787 6.55 -0.68 2.15
CA TYR A 787 7.54 -1.12 3.15
C TYR A 787 7.25 -2.53 3.76
N ASN A 788 6.13 -3.15 3.43
CA ASN A 788 5.79 -4.54 3.75
C ASN A 788 5.93 -5.47 2.52
N ASN A 789 6.64 -5.02 1.48
CA ASN A 789 6.85 -5.73 0.22
C ASN A 789 5.54 -6.11 -0.51
N ARG A 790 4.44 -5.36 -0.26
CA ARG A 790 3.19 -5.50 -1.00
C ARG A 790 3.26 -4.64 -2.25
N LYS A 791 2.77 -5.14 -3.36
CA LYS A 791 2.91 -4.51 -4.68
C LYS A 791 1.55 -4.24 -5.29
N CYS A 792 1.41 -3.12 -5.99
CA CYS A 792 0.20 -2.77 -6.70
C CYS A 792 0.47 -1.75 -7.81
N LEU A 793 -0.27 -1.86 -8.89
CA LEU A 793 -0.32 -0.80 -9.88
C LEU A 793 -1.18 0.35 -9.33
N THR A 794 -0.61 1.55 -9.31
CA THR A 794 -1.27 2.75 -8.75
C THR A 794 -1.23 3.91 -9.72
N LYS A 795 -2.13 4.87 -9.55
CA LYS A 795 -2.10 6.18 -10.21
C LYS A 795 -1.95 7.29 -9.18
N MET A 796 -1.36 8.42 -9.58
CA MET A 796 -1.20 9.57 -8.70
C MET A 796 -2.53 10.17 -8.26
N ALA A 797 -2.52 10.71 -7.02
CA ALA A 797 -3.66 11.37 -6.38
C ALA A 797 -3.41 12.88 -6.17
N ILE A 798 -2.71 13.55 -7.09
CA ILE A 798 -2.34 14.96 -6.94
C ILE A 798 -3.58 15.83 -6.94
N LEU A 799 -3.69 16.70 -5.92
CA LEU A 799 -4.76 17.68 -5.83
C LEU A 799 -4.62 18.79 -6.88
N PRO A 800 -5.74 19.33 -7.40
CA PRO A 800 -5.74 20.39 -8.39
C PRO A 800 -4.89 21.60 -8.02
N MET A 801 -4.86 21.99 -6.74
CA MET A 801 -4.06 23.13 -6.26
C MET A 801 -2.56 22.98 -6.52
N PHE A 802 -2.04 21.75 -6.61
CA PHE A 802 -0.62 21.48 -6.87
C PHE A 802 -0.32 21.15 -8.33
N SER A 803 -1.32 20.88 -9.15
CA SER A 803 -1.13 20.36 -10.51
C SER A 803 -0.28 21.29 -11.37
N ASP A 804 -0.53 22.60 -11.33
CA ASP A 804 0.23 23.59 -12.11
C ASP A 804 1.65 23.84 -11.54
N ALA A 805 1.79 23.75 -10.21
CA ALA A 805 3.09 23.91 -9.55
C ALA A 805 4.05 22.75 -9.82
N PHE A 806 3.52 21.58 -10.15
CA PHE A 806 4.30 20.38 -10.44
C PHE A 806 4.59 20.20 -11.94
N ARG A 807 4.01 21.04 -12.84
CA ARG A 807 4.32 21.00 -14.28
C ARG A 807 5.71 21.55 -14.53
N THR A 808 6.52 20.79 -15.25
CA THR A 808 7.83 21.21 -15.73
C THR A 808 7.71 22.10 -16.97
N PHE A 809 8.76 22.86 -17.32
CA PHE A 809 8.77 23.76 -18.49
C PHE A 809 8.48 23.03 -19.81
N LYS A 810 8.91 21.78 -19.98
CA LYS A 810 8.68 20.99 -21.19
C LYS A 810 7.21 20.68 -21.46
N ASP A 811 6.38 20.59 -20.41
CA ASP A 811 4.94 20.36 -20.56
C ASP A 811 4.20 21.58 -21.12
N ILE A 812 4.81 22.77 -21.08
CA ILE A 812 4.25 24.04 -21.58
C ILE A 812 4.56 24.22 -23.08
N ASP A 813 5.77 23.87 -23.51
CA ASP A 813 6.18 24.00 -24.90
C ASP A 813 5.41 23.05 -25.82
N GLU A 814 5.01 21.88 -25.37
CA GLU A 814 4.18 20.94 -26.13
C GLU A 814 2.72 21.42 -26.30
N GLN A 815 2.21 22.28 -25.42
CA GLN A 815 0.88 22.92 -25.57
C GLN A 815 0.91 24.22 -26.38
N GLY A 816 1.98 25.00 -26.26
CA GLY A 816 2.20 26.21 -27.06
C GLY A 816 2.45 25.94 -28.54
N ALA A 817 2.93 24.76 -28.90
CA ALA A 817 3.11 24.34 -30.29
C ALA A 817 1.82 23.81 -30.96
N LYS A 818 0.72 23.69 -30.20
CA LYS A 818 -0.60 23.21 -30.67
C LYS A 818 -1.68 24.30 -30.67
N SER A 819 -1.37 25.53 -30.24
CA SER A 819 -2.18 26.74 -30.40
C SER A 819 -1.61 27.60 -31.53
#